data_175db9ee8e84f202d2068d23cd05222b
#
_entry.id   175db9ee8e84f202d2068d23cd05222b
#
_cell.length_a   1.000
_cell.length_b   1.000
_cell.length_c   1.000
_cell.angle_alpha   90.00
_cell.angle_beta   90.00
_cell.angle_gamma   90.00
#
_symmetry.space_group_name_H-M   'P 1'
#
loop_
_entity.id
_entity.type
_entity.pdbx_description
1 polymer ?
#
loop_
_entity_poly.entity_id
_entity_poly.type
_entity_poly.pdbx_seq_one_letter_code
_entity_poly.pdbx_strand_id
1 'polypeptide(L)'
;MRRSISAATLALVTAGTLTGATVAAGPANAARPGHGALVTGTYSTGAAHAWQPLPDVRVGDGTGIRADATVVVDPSRTRQSYTGIGFSIDETTVSNLWKLTPRQREDAVRLLVDPRTGAGLDRFRLTIGSPDLIEHLPFWSYDDLPAGVTEDPELKYFSIQRDIDLHIVDTIKLIQKYNPRATFLASAWSAPAWMKTNNRFLGEVALKPGSTSEYYQVGKLRDDRIDVFARYYVRYVQAYARLGIHVDALTLLNEPGMDVVYPAMDISVEQQQRLAVAIDRELRKARLDVELYIHDFNFWDWRDPNSTATKNYYRVLNDPAAARAADAIAFHPYWGDPTVMRDAYEQTGKPVHLTETSDLSPATVLADFRLDASSYILWAQATDQDGGTLHWTPARDNNVDWDEVARTTKWPDRLVKVDTTARTFTVRDELYQLGQFARYLGPDHVRVESSGTAGGISNVVYRDRHDGYVAVIGNANASDATVRVVLAGKSFVAAVPAHAYATFRWNAELPRGRNRAPVLADQGPVVVDQYSTAQVRLRATDADRDSLAFYATDLPDGVTVDAATGVVTLHPTVPGAIDLAVTVTDGRASDRATVRVTVRPHGAPVGEKIEAEAYVAQHGWTDGGPNFVETNPSASGGRNVGWTAAGNWLAYRLDVAQAGTYDVELRVANGTGAPATGAISLRDAAGQVLATATVPDTGGWGAYQSVHVPVTVAAGDQQLTLYCETGGFNVDYLRLTA
;
A
#
# COMPACT_ATOMS: atom_id res chain seq x y z
N MET A 1 7.99 -70.67 -2.81
CA MET A 1 6.88 -70.96 -1.85
C MET A 1 6.30 -69.68 -1.34
N ARG A 2 5.06 -69.45 -1.73
CA ARG A 2 3.93 -68.84 -1.00
C ARG A 2 4.30 -67.81 0.08
N ARG A 3 4.04 -66.51 -0.19
CA ARG A 3 2.84 -65.67 0.12
C ARG A 3 2.76 -65.22 1.60
N SER A 4 2.73 -63.92 1.79
CA SER A 4 1.50 -63.30 2.30
C SER A 4 1.54 -61.78 2.14
N ILE A 5 0.41 -61.28 1.66
CA ILE A 5 0.01 -59.91 1.47
C ILE A 5 -0.53 -59.42 2.82
N SER A 6 -0.15 -58.25 3.26
CA SER A 6 -0.88 -57.56 4.34
C SER A 6 -1.48 -56.27 3.80
N ALA A 7 -2.79 -56.20 3.95
CA ALA A 7 -3.65 -55.09 3.50
C ALA A 7 -3.50 -53.87 4.40
N ALA A 8 -3.39 -52.70 3.75
CA ALA A 8 -3.52 -51.39 4.42
C ALA A 8 -5.00 -51.08 4.66
N THR A 9 -5.32 -50.80 5.91
CA THR A 9 -6.65 -50.45 6.36
C THR A 9 -6.94 -48.98 5.96
N LEU A 10 -7.97 -48.83 5.12
CA LEU A 10 -8.52 -47.52 4.71
C LEU A 10 -9.41 -47.02 5.85
N ALA A 11 -9.05 -45.92 6.50
CA ALA A 11 -9.90 -45.27 7.47
C ALA A 11 -10.98 -44.45 6.75
N LEU A 12 -12.21 -44.85 6.88
CA LEU A 12 -13.40 -44.16 6.41
C LEU A 12 -13.69 -43.01 7.37
N VAL A 13 -13.54 -41.76 6.92
CA VAL A 13 -14.04 -40.61 7.66
C VAL A 13 -15.50 -40.43 7.31
N THR A 14 -16.36 -40.63 8.30
CA THR A 14 -17.79 -40.40 8.20
C THR A 14 -18.11 -38.93 8.06
N ALA A 15 -18.76 -38.56 6.95
CA ALA A 15 -19.33 -37.24 6.72
C ALA A 15 -20.43 -36.96 7.75
N GLY A 16 -20.20 -35.99 8.61
CA GLY A 16 -21.24 -35.41 9.47
C GLY A 16 -22.12 -34.49 8.61
N THR A 17 -23.38 -34.83 8.49
CA THR A 17 -24.42 -34.01 7.88
C THR A 17 -24.70 -32.78 8.75
N LEU A 18 -24.22 -31.61 8.33
CA LEU A 18 -24.70 -30.33 8.83
C LEU A 18 -26.07 -30.05 8.19
N THR A 19 -27.13 -30.09 9.01
CA THR A 19 -28.45 -29.63 8.62
C THR A 19 -28.41 -28.10 8.47
N GLY A 20 -28.26 -27.63 7.25
CA GLY A 20 -28.45 -26.24 6.91
C GLY A 20 -29.92 -25.85 7.04
N ALA A 21 -30.19 -24.81 7.84
CA ALA A 21 -31.51 -24.19 7.86
C ALA A 21 -31.74 -23.50 6.53
N THR A 22 -32.56 -24.08 5.68
CA THR A 22 -33.10 -23.45 4.47
C THR A 22 -34.06 -22.35 4.90
N VAL A 23 -33.63 -21.08 4.80
CA VAL A 23 -34.58 -19.97 4.79
C VAL A 23 -35.35 -20.09 3.47
N ALA A 24 -36.62 -20.40 3.55
CA ALA A 24 -37.52 -20.45 2.40
C ALA A 24 -37.65 -19.02 1.83
N ALA A 25 -37.02 -18.78 0.71
CA ALA A 25 -37.32 -17.62 -0.12
C ALA A 25 -38.74 -17.74 -0.64
N GLY A 26 -39.58 -16.75 -0.32
CA GLY A 26 -40.91 -16.61 -0.92
C GLY A 26 -40.83 -16.55 -2.43
N PRO A 27 -41.92 -16.79 -3.19
CA PRO A 27 -41.87 -16.85 -4.64
C PRO A 27 -41.43 -15.50 -5.20
N ALA A 28 -40.19 -15.45 -5.65
CA ALA A 28 -39.71 -14.34 -6.47
C ALA A 28 -40.56 -14.31 -7.75
N ASN A 29 -41.24 -13.21 -7.99
CA ASN A 29 -41.81 -12.90 -9.27
C ASN A 29 -40.72 -13.12 -10.33
N ALA A 30 -40.88 -14.10 -11.19
CA ALA A 30 -39.98 -14.37 -12.31
C ALA A 30 -39.97 -13.15 -13.22
N ALA A 31 -39.05 -12.22 -12.97
CA ALA A 31 -38.74 -11.16 -13.88
C ALA A 31 -38.31 -11.79 -15.22
N ARG A 32 -38.84 -11.28 -16.31
CA ARG A 32 -38.41 -11.65 -17.69
C ARG A 32 -36.87 -11.59 -17.75
N PRO A 33 -36.19 -12.53 -18.46
CA PRO A 33 -34.75 -12.49 -18.57
C PRO A 33 -34.31 -11.11 -19.05
N GLY A 34 -33.65 -10.35 -18.21
CA GLY A 34 -33.23 -8.98 -18.49
C GLY A 34 -32.23 -8.95 -19.64
N HIS A 35 -32.36 -7.98 -20.52
CA HIS A 35 -31.46 -7.74 -21.65
C HIS A 35 -30.14 -7.06 -21.21
N GLY A 36 -29.82 -6.99 -19.89
CA GLY A 36 -28.61 -6.35 -19.36
C GLY A 36 -27.34 -7.17 -19.56
N ALA A 37 -26.20 -6.50 -19.65
CA ALA A 37 -24.89 -7.14 -19.75
C ALA A 37 -24.65 -8.12 -18.59
N LEU A 38 -24.00 -9.23 -18.89
CA LEU A 38 -23.60 -10.21 -17.88
C LEU A 38 -22.44 -9.65 -17.05
N VAL A 39 -22.52 -9.78 -15.74
CA VAL A 39 -21.46 -9.49 -14.77
C VAL A 39 -20.99 -10.81 -14.19
N THR A 40 -19.71 -11.12 -14.38
CA THR A 40 -19.07 -12.29 -13.79
C THR A 40 -18.20 -11.85 -12.63
N GLY A 41 -18.16 -12.61 -11.54
CA GLY A 41 -17.37 -12.29 -10.37
C GLY A 41 -16.62 -13.47 -9.80
N THR A 42 -15.52 -13.15 -9.10
CA THR A 42 -14.78 -14.09 -8.26
C THR A 42 -14.37 -13.40 -6.97
N TYR A 43 -14.11 -14.18 -5.92
CA TYR A 43 -13.61 -13.64 -4.66
C TYR A 43 -12.52 -14.52 -4.06
N SER A 44 -11.75 -13.95 -3.13
CA SER A 44 -10.79 -14.66 -2.30
C SER A 44 -10.83 -14.11 -0.87
N THR A 45 -10.79 -15.02 0.11
CA THR A 45 -10.49 -14.71 1.51
C THR A 45 -9.12 -15.26 1.94
N GLY A 46 -8.54 -16.15 1.13
CA GLY A 46 -7.29 -16.85 1.35
C GLY A 46 -7.26 -18.16 0.55
N ALA A 47 -6.38 -19.08 0.93
CA ALA A 47 -6.19 -20.37 0.24
C ALA A 47 -7.47 -21.23 0.19
N ALA A 48 -8.28 -21.23 1.28
CA ALA A 48 -9.51 -22.01 1.36
C ALA A 48 -10.57 -21.54 0.35
N HIS A 49 -10.57 -20.26 0.02
CA HIS A 49 -11.48 -19.64 -0.94
C HIS A 49 -10.71 -18.83 -1.97
N ALA A 50 -9.77 -19.49 -2.66
CA ALA A 50 -8.96 -18.89 -3.70
C ALA A 50 -9.78 -18.77 -5.00
N TRP A 51 -9.98 -17.54 -5.47
CA TRP A 51 -10.62 -17.21 -6.75
C TRP A 51 -11.95 -17.93 -7.01
N GLN A 52 -12.75 -18.09 -5.95
CA GLN A 52 -14.05 -18.77 -6.04
C GLN A 52 -15.01 -17.96 -6.88
N PRO A 53 -15.79 -18.58 -7.75
CA PRO A 53 -16.80 -17.88 -8.54
C PRO A 53 -17.92 -17.33 -7.65
N LEU A 54 -18.36 -16.12 -7.95
CA LEU A 54 -19.60 -15.55 -7.44
C LEU A 54 -20.75 -15.83 -8.40
N PRO A 55 -22.01 -15.83 -7.93
CA PRO A 55 -23.15 -15.93 -8.81
C PRO A 55 -23.13 -14.84 -9.89
N ASP A 56 -23.37 -15.24 -11.12
CA ASP A 56 -23.54 -14.31 -12.22
C ASP A 56 -24.75 -13.41 -11.99
N VAL A 57 -24.60 -12.11 -12.20
CA VAL A 57 -25.68 -11.12 -12.13
C VAL A 57 -25.76 -10.35 -13.45
N ARG A 58 -26.84 -9.59 -13.64
CA ARG A 58 -26.98 -8.77 -14.86
C ARG A 58 -27.09 -7.30 -14.49
N VAL A 59 -26.53 -6.45 -15.33
CA VAL A 59 -26.78 -5.02 -15.28
C VAL A 59 -28.27 -4.80 -15.59
N GLY A 60 -28.95 -4.12 -14.67
CA GLY A 60 -30.38 -3.82 -14.77
C GLY A 60 -30.67 -2.49 -14.10
N ASP A 61 -31.94 -2.16 -13.93
CA ASP A 61 -32.36 -0.89 -13.33
C ASP A 61 -32.02 -0.80 -11.84
N GLY A 62 -31.70 -1.93 -11.19
CA GLY A 62 -31.28 -2.00 -9.78
C GLY A 62 -32.25 -1.38 -8.77
N THR A 63 -33.40 -0.90 -9.21
CA THR A 63 -34.43 -0.26 -8.39
C THR A 63 -35.05 -1.27 -7.42
N GLY A 64 -35.20 -0.87 -6.15
CA GLY A 64 -35.87 -1.70 -5.14
C GLY A 64 -34.99 -2.72 -4.41
N ILE A 65 -33.73 -2.92 -4.80
CA ILE A 65 -32.81 -3.78 -4.06
C ILE A 65 -32.07 -2.91 -3.03
N ARG A 66 -32.16 -3.26 -1.75
CA ARG A 66 -31.37 -2.63 -0.70
C ARG A 66 -29.92 -3.12 -0.80
N ALA A 67 -28.98 -2.21 -0.74
CA ALA A 67 -27.56 -2.50 -0.68
C ALA A 67 -26.95 -1.86 0.59
N ASP A 68 -25.92 -2.50 1.15
CA ASP A 68 -25.21 -2.00 2.32
C ASP A 68 -24.23 -0.88 1.92
N ALA A 69 -23.71 -0.95 0.69
CA ALA A 69 -22.86 0.09 0.13
C ALA A 69 -23.16 0.30 -1.37
N THR A 70 -22.86 1.51 -1.86
CA THR A 70 -22.98 1.84 -3.29
C THR A 70 -21.66 2.37 -3.82
N VAL A 71 -21.18 1.76 -4.90
CA VAL A 71 -20.02 2.19 -5.67
C VAL A 71 -20.51 2.90 -6.93
N VAL A 72 -20.33 4.20 -7.02
CA VAL A 72 -20.57 4.99 -8.23
C VAL A 72 -19.31 4.97 -9.07
N VAL A 73 -19.44 4.64 -10.36
CA VAL A 73 -18.33 4.63 -11.34
C VAL A 73 -18.48 5.82 -12.27
N ASP A 74 -17.43 6.62 -12.36
CA ASP A 74 -17.37 7.78 -13.26
C ASP A 74 -16.32 7.59 -14.37
N PRO A 75 -16.67 7.01 -15.51
CA PRO A 75 -15.72 6.77 -16.60
C PRO A 75 -15.29 8.03 -17.35
N SER A 76 -15.91 9.18 -17.09
CA SER A 76 -15.50 10.45 -17.67
C SER A 76 -14.21 10.99 -17.05
N ARG A 77 -13.82 10.47 -15.88
CA ARG A 77 -12.62 10.85 -15.13
C ARG A 77 -11.63 9.69 -15.12
N THR A 78 -10.72 9.71 -16.07
CA THR A 78 -9.65 8.71 -16.17
C THR A 78 -8.45 9.11 -15.33
N ARG A 79 -7.76 8.12 -14.77
CA ARG A 79 -6.57 8.27 -13.93
C ARG A 79 -5.41 7.45 -14.53
N GLN A 80 -4.57 6.86 -13.70
CA GLN A 80 -3.40 6.09 -14.12
C GLN A 80 -3.77 4.78 -14.86
N SER A 81 -2.83 4.30 -15.67
CA SER A 81 -2.88 2.94 -16.22
C SER A 81 -2.37 1.93 -15.18
N TYR A 82 -2.91 0.73 -15.20
CA TYR A 82 -2.37 -0.40 -14.45
C TYR A 82 -1.11 -0.94 -15.16
N THR A 83 -0.01 -1.11 -14.43
CA THR A 83 1.22 -1.68 -14.97
C THR A 83 1.64 -2.97 -14.27
N GLY A 84 1.04 -3.31 -13.13
CA GLY A 84 1.23 -4.63 -12.52
C GLY A 84 1.36 -4.65 -11.02
N ILE A 85 1.23 -5.87 -10.46
CA ILE A 85 1.57 -6.22 -9.09
C ILE A 85 2.58 -7.35 -9.14
N GLY A 86 3.61 -7.31 -8.28
CA GLY A 86 4.59 -8.37 -8.24
C GLY A 86 5.57 -8.25 -7.09
N PHE A 87 6.77 -8.76 -7.31
CA PHE A 87 7.79 -8.80 -6.26
C PHE A 87 9.21 -8.69 -6.84
N SER A 88 10.18 -8.47 -5.96
CA SER A 88 11.60 -8.43 -6.34
C SER A 88 12.15 -9.83 -6.64
N ILE A 89 12.91 -9.94 -7.71
CA ILE A 89 13.74 -11.11 -8.01
C ILE A 89 15.14 -10.81 -7.46
N ASP A 90 15.20 -10.62 -6.15
CA ASP A 90 16.43 -10.44 -5.39
C ASP A 90 17.10 -11.80 -5.11
N GLU A 91 18.36 -11.74 -4.74
CA GLU A 91 19.16 -12.97 -4.55
C GLU A 91 18.62 -13.83 -3.40
N THR A 92 18.12 -13.25 -2.30
CA THR A 92 17.51 -13.98 -1.19
C THR A 92 16.25 -14.74 -1.63
N THR A 93 15.35 -14.07 -2.35
CA THR A 93 14.13 -14.68 -2.91
C THR A 93 14.48 -15.86 -3.82
N VAL A 94 15.42 -15.65 -4.73
CA VAL A 94 15.87 -16.69 -5.68
C VAL A 94 16.51 -17.85 -4.94
N SER A 95 17.45 -17.58 -4.05
CA SER A 95 18.15 -18.61 -3.29
C SER A 95 17.19 -19.52 -2.52
N ASN A 96 16.20 -18.93 -1.80
CA ASN A 96 15.22 -19.73 -1.07
C ASN A 96 14.34 -20.57 -2.01
N LEU A 97 13.89 -20.04 -3.14
CA LEU A 97 13.16 -20.83 -4.14
C LEU A 97 14.02 -21.97 -4.71
N TRP A 98 15.33 -21.79 -4.83
CA TRP A 98 16.23 -22.81 -5.37
C TRP A 98 16.62 -23.90 -4.35
N LYS A 99 16.35 -23.73 -3.05
CA LYS A 99 16.39 -24.78 -2.04
C LYS A 99 15.25 -25.80 -2.19
N LEU A 100 14.17 -25.45 -2.87
CA LEU A 100 13.08 -26.36 -3.22
C LEU A 100 13.54 -27.44 -4.24
N THR A 101 12.82 -28.57 -4.30
CA THR A 101 12.99 -29.48 -5.41
C THR A 101 12.59 -28.80 -6.72
N PRO A 102 13.10 -29.23 -7.89
CA PRO A 102 12.72 -28.64 -9.17
C PRO A 102 11.21 -28.56 -9.38
N ARG A 103 10.46 -29.60 -8.98
CA ARG A 103 9.00 -29.64 -9.07
C ARG A 103 8.35 -28.62 -8.12
N GLN A 104 8.75 -28.58 -6.85
CA GLN A 104 8.20 -27.65 -5.87
C GLN A 104 8.50 -26.20 -6.25
N ARG A 105 9.69 -25.90 -6.75
CA ARG A 105 10.05 -24.58 -7.27
C ARG A 105 9.16 -24.17 -8.45
N GLU A 106 8.95 -25.08 -9.40
CA GLU A 106 8.09 -24.84 -10.54
C GLU A 106 6.63 -24.60 -10.10
N ASP A 107 6.14 -25.40 -9.15
CA ASP A 107 4.80 -25.23 -8.57
C ASP A 107 4.68 -23.90 -7.82
N ALA A 108 5.69 -23.47 -7.06
CA ALA A 108 5.71 -22.19 -6.35
C ALA A 108 5.66 -21.02 -7.34
N VAL A 109 6.57 -20.99 -8.32
CA VAL A 109 6.60 -19.92 -9.33
C VAL A 109 5.29 -19.88 -10.12
N ARG A 110 4.77 -21.05 -10.54
CA ARG A 110 3.49 -21.11 -11.24
C ARG A 110 2.33 -20.55 -10.40
N LEU A 111 2.29 -20.89 -9.10
CA LEU A 111 1.26 -20.37 -8.19
C LEU A 111 1.32 -18.84 -8.06
N LEU A 112 2.53 -18.28 -8.06
CA LEU A 112 2.72 -16.83 -7.98
C LEU A 112 2.31 -16.12 -9.27
N VAL A 113 2.71 -16.62 -10.44
CA VAL A 113 2.71 -15.80 -11.66
C VAL A 113 1.75 -16.25 -12.76
N ASP A 114 1.28 -17.51 -12.79
CA ASP A 114 0.37 -17.98 -13.84
C ASP A 114 -1.01 -17.30 -13.71
N PRO A 115 -1.46 -16.48 -14.69
CA PRO A 115 -2.74 -15.79 -14.60
C PRO A 115 -3.96 -16.71 -14.73
N ARG A 116 -3.77 -17.98 -15.08
CA ARG A 116 -4.86 -18.96 -15.23
C ARG A 116 -5.04 -19.81 -13.97
N THR A 117 -3.94 -20.29 -13.42
CA THR A 117 -3.94 -21.28 -12.32
C THR A 117 -3.30 -20.75 -11.03
N GLY A 118 -2.63 -19.62 -11.09
CA GLY A 118 -1.97 -18.94 -9.96
C GLY A 118 -2.51 -17.54 -9.73
N ALA A 119 -1.79 -16.72 -8.99
CA ALA A 119 -2.18 -15.35 -8.64
C ALA A 119 -2.02 -14.35 -9.80
N GLY A 120 -1.24 -14.67 -10.83
CA GLY A 120 -1.09 -13.82 -12.01
C GLY A 120 -0.19 -12.62 -11.82
N LEU A 121 0.69 -12.61 -10.80
CA LEU A 121 1.63 -11.51 -10.59
C LEU A 121 2.47 -11.29 -11.85
N ASP A 122 2.67 -10.03 -12.24
CA ASP A 122 3.15 -9.68 -13.59
C ASP A 122 4.16 -8.52 -13.65
N ARG A 123 4.49 -7.88 -12.52
CA ARG A 123 5.49 -6.80 -12.45
C ARG A 123 6.61 -7.15 -11.49
N PHE A 124 7.86 -7.23 -11.97
CA PHE A 124 8.99 -7.71 -11.18
C PHE A 124 10.12 -6.69 -11.12
N ARG A 125 10.78 -6.60 -9.96
CA ARG A 125 11.94 -5.75 -9.77
C ARG A 125 13.21 -6.60 -9.75
N LEU A 126 14.14 -6.23 -10.61
CA LEU A 126 15.48 -6.83 -10.69
C LEU A 126 16.48 -5.92 -9.98
N THR A 127 17.58 -6.49 -9.53
CA THR A 127 18.69 -5.75 -8.95
C THR A 127 19.85 -5.64 -9.94
N ILE A 128 20.46 -4.47 -10.04
CA ILE A 128 21.66 -4.26 -10.86
C ILE A 128 22.89 -4.37 -9.96
N GLY A 129 23.46 -5.55 -9.87
CA GLY A 129 24.38 -5.98 -8.83
C GLY A 129 23.64 -6.47 -7.59
N SER A 130 24.37 -6.74 -6.50
CA SER A 130 23.76 -7.22 -5.27
C SER A 130 22.99 -6.11 -4.55
N PRO A 131 21.80 -6.42 -4.02
CA PRO A 131 21.04 -5.51 -3.14
C PRO A 131 21.55 -5.61 -1.68
N ASP A 132 20.73 -5.10 -0.75
CA ASP A 132 20.93 -5.22 0.70
C ASP A 132 20.78 -6.65 1.22
N LEU A 133 19.79 -7.41 0.69
CA LEU A 133 19.47 -8.77 1.14
C LEU A 133 20.02 -9.81 0.19
N ILE A 134 21.05 -10.53 0.62
CA ILE A 134 21.69 -11.60 -0.13
C ILE A 134 22.00 -12.79 0.79
N GLU A 135 22.13 -13.97 0.24
CA GLU A 135 22.61 -15.18 0.93
C GLU A 135 24.12 -15.41 0.69
N HIS A 136 24.63 -15.07 -0.49
CA HIS A 136 25.96 -15.44 -0.92
C HIS A 136 26.91 -14.23 -0.98
N LEU A 137 27.60 -13.97 0.12
CA LEU A 137 28.68 -12.98 0.17
C LEU A 137 29.89 -13.39 -0.71
N PRO A 138 30.72 -12.43 -1.14
CA PRO A 138 30.65 -10.99 -0.89
C PRO A 138 29.61 -10.29 -1.77
N PHE A 139 29.20 -9.09 -1.39
CA PHE A 139 28.45 -8.19 -2.28
C PHE A 139 29.22 -7.91 -3.56
N TRP A 140 28.52 -7.72 -4.67
CA TRP A 140 29.14 -7.56 -5.99
C TRP A 140 28.46 -6.49 -6.85
N SER A 141 29.27 -5.88 -7.75
CA SER A 141 28.78 -5.20 -8.93
C SER A 141 29.04 -6.04 -10.18
N TYR A 142 28.55 -5.62 -11.34
CA TYR A 142 28.88 -6.32 -12.58
C TYR A 142 30.21 -5.87 -13.19
N ASP A 143 30.92 -4.94 -12.53
CA ASP A 143 32.21 -4.43 -13.01
C ASP A 143 33.20 -4.32 -11.83
N ASP A 144 33.34 -5.41 -11.08
CA ASP A 144 34.32 -5.58 -10.03
C ASP A 144 35.70 -5.82 -10.65
N LEU A 145 36.69 -4.97 -10.28
CA LEU A 145 37.96 -4.96 -10.94
C LEU A 145 38.90 -6.06 -10.42
N PRO A 146 39.67 -6.70 -11.32
CA PRO A 146 40.73 -7.62 -10.91
C PRO A 146 41.83 -6.92 -10.12
N ALA A 147 42.59 -7.70 -9.33
CA ALA A 147 43.72 -7.19 -8.58
C ALA A 147 44.72 -6.43 -9.48
N GLY A 148 45.08 -5.22 -9.05
CA GLY A 148 46.02 -4.35 -9.77
C GLY A 148 45.40 -3.47 -10.85
N VAL A 149 44.10 -3.63 -11.13
CA VAL A 149 43.32 -2.71 -12.00
C VAL A 149 42.60 -1.70 -11.10
N THR A 150 42.69 -0.42 -11.42
CA THR A 150 42.10 0.65 -10.61
C THR A 150 40.87 1.31 -11.23
N GLU A 151 40.69 1.20 -12.54
CA GLU A 151 39.57 1.79 -13.29
C GLU A 151 39.26 0.99 -14.55
N ASP A 152 38.00 0.98 -14.99
CA ASP A 152 37.56 0.42 -16.26
C ASP A 152 36.58 1.32 -17.02
N PRO A 153 37.00 2.46 -17.57
CA PRO A 153 36.10 3.36 -18.29
C PRO A 153 35.40 2.75 -19.51
N GLU A 154 35.95 1.67 -20.05
CA GLU A 154 35.42 0.94 -21.21
C GLU A 154 34.46 -0.20 -20.80
N LEU A 155 34.31 -0.49 -19.50
CA LEU A 155 33.53 -1.60 -18.95
C LEU A 155 33.91 -2.96 -19.56
N LYS A 156 35.21 -3.24 -19.64
CA LYS A 156 35.77 -4.48 -20.20
C LYS A 156 35.57 -5.69 -19.29
N TYR A 157 35.50 -5.41 -17.95
CA TYR A 157 35.28 -6.45 -16.95
C TYR A 157 33.79 -6.64 -16.60
N PHE A 158 32.90 -5.87 -17.26
CA PHE A 158 31.47 -6.00 -17.05
C PHE A 158 30.96 -7.42 -17.36
N SER A 159 30.34 -8.06 -16.38
CA SER A 159 29.78 -9.42 -16.51
C SER A 159 28.58 -9.63 -15.61
N ILE A 160 27.49 -10.19 -16.14
CA ILE A 160 26.33 -10.66 -15.39
C ILE A 160 26.45 -12.15 -15.04
N GLN A 161 27.66 -12.74 -15.10
CA GLN A 161 27.86 -14.17 -14.88
C GLN A 161 27.32 -14.59 -13.51
N ARG A 162 27.43 -13.73 -12.51
CA ARG A 162 26.95 -14.02 -11.16
C ARG A 162 25.43 -14.20 -11.09
N ASP A 163 24.67 -13.45 -11.86
CA ASP A 163 23.21 -13.65 -11.96
C ASP A 163 22.85 -15.00 -12.59
N ILE A 164 23.68 -15.46 -13.50
CA ILE A 164 23.53 -16.79 -14.11
C ILE A 164 23.86 -17.88 -13.08
N ASP A 165 24.98 -17.74 -12.38
CA ASP A 165 25.46 -18.72 -11.40
C ASP A 165 24.53 -18.81 -10.19
N LEU A 166 23.91 -17.70 -9.78
CA LEU A 166 22.94 -17.62 -8.68
C LEU A 166 21.50 -17.91 -9.13
N HIS A 167 21.29 -18.34 -10.38
CA HIS A 167 19.98 -18.70 -10.92
C HIS A 167 18.95 -17.56 -11.01
N ILE A 168 19.36 -16.32 -10.95
CA ILE A 168 18.47 -15.16 -11.15
C ILE A 168 17.86 -15.22 -12.55
N VAL A 169 18.71 -15.43 -13.57
CA VAL A 169 18.27 -15.56 -14.98
C VAL A 169 17.33 -16.75 -15.16
N ASP A 170 17.61 -17.90 -14.56
CA ASP A 170 16.77 -19.09 -14.66
C ASP A 170 15.39 -18.85 -14.02
N THR A 171 15.34 -18.12 -12.91
CA THR A 171 14.08 -17.76 -12.25
C THR A 171 13.24 -16.82 -13.12
N ILE A 172 13.86 -15.82 -13.75
CA ILE A 172 13.18 -14.93 -14.71
C ILE A 172 12.58 -15.73 -15.87
N LYS A 173 13.35 -16.65 -16.44
CA LYS A 173 12.85 -17.53 -17.52
C LYS A 173 11.72 -18.44 -17.09
N LEU A 174 11.75 -18.90 -15.84
CA LEU A 174 10.65 -19.69 -15.28
C LEU A 174 9.39 -18.83 -15.11
N ILE A 175 9.53 -17.57 -14.69
CA ILE A 175 8.44 -16.59 -14.65
C ILE A 175 7.87 -16.36 -16.06
N GLN A 176 8.72 -16.05 -17.05
CA GLN A 176 8.29 -15.82 -18.44
C GLN A 176 7.59 -17.05 -19.05
N LYS A 177 7.99 -18.27 -18.66
CA LYS A 177 7.33 -19.52 -19.09
C LYS A 177 5.85 -19.56 -18.69
N TYR A 178 5.49 -19.11 -17.48
CA TYR A 178 4.14 -19.18 -16.95
C TYR A 178 3.35 -17.87 -17.12
N ASN A 179 4.05 -16.73 -17.15
CA ASN A 179 3.46 -15.44 -17.45
C ASN A 179 4.25 -14.68 -18.52
N PRO A 180 3.95 -14.89 -19.80
CA PRO A 180 4.64 -14.17 -20.88
C PRO A 180 4.33 -12.66 -20.94
N ARG A 181 3.40 -12.16 -20.10
CA ARG A 181 3.13 -10.73 -19.92
C ARG A 181 3.98 -10.08 -18.83
N ALA A 182 4.81 -10.87 -18.14
CA ALA A 182 5.67 -10.38 -17.08
C ALA A 182 6.58 -9.24 -17.58
N THR A 183 6.64 -8.16 -16.83
CA THR A 183 7.46 -6.98 -17.09
C THR A 183 8.48 -6.79 -15.98
N PHE A 184 9.63 -6.20 -16.33
CA PHE A 184 10.79 -6.13 -15.45
C PHE A 184 11.31 -4.70 -15.30
N LEU A 185 11.31 -4.19 -14.07
CA LEU A 185 11.99 -2.98 -13.65
C LEU A 185 13.34 -3.36 -13.05
N ALA A 186 14.41 -2.61 -13.30
CA ALA A 186 15.72 -2.87 -12.69
C ALA A 186 16.26 -1.64 -11.97
N SER A 187 16.86 -1.84 -10.78
CA SER A 187 17.39 -0.81 -9.91
C SER A 187 18.79 -1.17 -9.40
N ALA A 188 19.73 -0.21 -9.41
CA ALA A 188 21.04 -0.36 -8.81
C ALA A 188 21.05 0.21 -7.38
N TRP A 189 21.64 -0.54 -6.44
CA TRP A 189 21.87 -0.04 -5.06
C TRP A 189 23.10 0.85 -4.97
N SER A 190 24.08 0.58 -5.82
CA SER A 190 25.35 1.31 -5.85
C SER A 190 25.99 1.24 -7.23
N ALA A 191 26.83 2.21 -7.55
CA ALA A 191 27.77 2.10 -8.65
C ALA A 191 28.94 1.16 -8.27
N PRO A 192 29.64 0.53 -9.24
CA PRO A 192 30.88 -0.18 -8.98
C PRO A 192 31.86 0.61 -8.10
N ALA A 193 32.57 -0.06 -7.22
CA ALA A 193 33.43 0.55 -6.20
C ALA A 193 34.36 1.65 -6.74
N TRP A 194 34.98 1.43 -7.89
CA TRP A 194 35.95 2.34 -8.51
C TRP A 194 35.31 3.62 -9.07
N MET A 195 33.98 3.65 -9.23
CA MET A 195 33.25 4.86 -9.64
C MET A 195 32.89 5.77 -8.47
N LYS A 196 33.16 5.33 -7.22
CA LYS A 196 32.76 6.05 -5.98
C LYS A 196 33.97 6.68 -5.30
N THR A 197 33.70 7.69 -4.49
CA THR A 197 34.74 8.43 -3.75
C THR A 197 35.40 7.63 -2.64
N ASN A 198 34.71 6.62 -2.09
CA ASN A 198 35.23 5.71 -1.07
C ASN A 198 35.88 4.44 -1.63
N ASN A 199 35.86 4.23 -2.95
CA ASN A 199 36.31 3.02 -3.63
C ASN A 199 35.74 1.72 -3.06
N ARG A 200 34.48 1.76 -2.59
CA ARG A 200 33.76 0.59 -2.03
C ARG A 200 32.37 0.49 -2.64
N PHE A 201 31.91 -0.72 -2.84
CA PHE A 201 30.54 -0.96 -3.32
C PHE A 201 29.50 -0.64 -2.23
N LEU A 202 29.84 -0.89 -0.97
CA LEU A 202 29.02 -0.61 0.20
C LEU A 202 28.90 0.88 0.49
N GLY A 203 27.82 1.27 1.19
CA GLY A 203 27.60 2.62 1.65
C GLY A 203 28.61 3.05 2.70
N GLU A 204 28.80 2.27 3.71
CA GLU A 204 29.59 2.46 4.93
C GLU A 204 29.13 3.56 5.87
N VAL A 205 28.78 3.13 7.03
CA VAL A 205 28.59 3.98 8.20
C VAL A 205 29.60 3.52 9.25
N ALA A 206 30.74 4.22 9.36
CA ALA A 206 31.63 4.06 10.48
C ALA A 206 31.54 5.33 11.34
N LEU A 207 31.43 5.19 12.66
CA LEU A 207 31.58 6.32 13.58
C LEU A 207 32.95 6.96 13.39
N LYS A 208 32.99 8.29 13.29
CA LYS A 208 34.27 9.01 13.32
C LYS A 208 35.00 8.73 14.63
N PRO A 209 36.32 8.54 14.60
CA PRO A 209 37.09 8.30 15.84
C PRO A 209 36.78 9.34 16.93
N GLY A 210 36.35 8.88 18.08
CA GLY A 210 36.00 9.74 19.23
C GLY A 210 34.62 10.37 19.22
N SER A 211 33.77 10.06 18.22
CA SER A 211 32.36 10.48 18.18
C SER A 211 31.41 9.33 18.54
N THR A 212 30.31 9.66 19.19
CA THR A 212 29.19 8.73 19.48
C THR A 212 28.00 8.93 18.56
N SER A 213 28.04 9.92 17.66
CA SER A 213 26.90 10.29 16.81
C SER A 213 27.27 10.79 15.42
N GLU A 214 28.56 11.03 15.12
CA GLU A 214 29.00 11.45 13.78
C GLU A 214 29.56 10.27 12.99
N TYR A 215 29.00 10.06 11.82
CA TYR A 215 29.38 8.99 10.90
C TYR A 215 30.23 9.54 9.74
N TYR A 216 31.02 8.69 9.10
CA TYR A 216 31.60 8.97 7.80
C TYR A 216 30.47 9.00 6.78
N GLN A 217 30.57 9.92 5.82
CA GLN A 217 29.60 9.99 4.75
C GLN A 217 29.70 8.77 3.85
N VAL A 218 28.54 8.32 3.36
CA VAL A 218 28.43 7.31 2.28
C VAL A 218 29.28 7.72 1.08
N GLY A 219 29.90 6.74 0.42
CA GLY A 219 30.63 6.99 -0.80
C GLY A 219 29.74 7.62 -1.87
N LYS A 220 30.20 8.71 -2.47
CA LYS A 220 29.50 9.46 -3.50
C LYS A 220 29.89 8.99 -4.89
N LEU A 221 28.97 9.08 -5.84
CA LEU A 221 29.32 8.95 -7.25
C LEU A 221 30.32 10.05 -7.64
N ARG A 222 31.41 9.67 -8.28
CA ARG A 222 32.39 10.64 -8.81
C ARG A 222 31.80 11.32 -10.03
N ASP A 223 31.92 12.65 -10.10
CA ASP A 223 31.36 13.46 -11.20
C ASP A 223 31.88 13.06 -12.58
N ASP A 224 33.17 12.65 -12.66
CA ASP A 224 33.80 12.18 -13.88
C ASP A 224 33.41 10.76 -14.29
N ARG A 225 32.53 10.10 -13.50
CA ARG A 225 32.04 8.72 -13.74
C ARG A 225 30.57 8.66 -14.13
N ILE A 226 29.82 9.74 -14.13
CA ILE A 226 28.40 9.76 -14.47
C ILE A 226 28.13 9.15 -15.85
N ASP A 227 28.91 9.51 -16.88
CA ASP A 227 28.75 8.98 -18.23
C ASP A 227 29.11 7.48 -18.32
N VAL A 228 30.08 7.02 -17.54
CA VAL A 228 30.43 5.60 -17.47
C VAL A 228 29.34 4.81 -16.77
N PHE A 229 28.81 5.34 -15.66
CA PHE A 229 27.73 4.72 -14.93
C PHE A 229 26.45 4.63 -15.78
N ALA A 230 26.14 5.64 -16.60
CA ALA A 230 25.06 5.56 -17.58
C ALA A 230 25.28 4.43 -18.60
N ARG A 231 26.52 4.24 -19.11
CA ARG A 231 26.84 3.09 -19.98
C ARG A 231 26.76 1.74 -19.27
N TYR A 232 27.03 1.68 -17.97
CA TYR A 232 26.89 0.49 -17.15
C TYR A 232 25.43 -0.03 -17.15
N TYR A 233 24.44 0.88 -17.00
CA TYR A 233 23.01 0.53 -17.14
C TYR A 233 22.71 -0.03 -18.55
N VAL A 234 23.20 0.61 -19.58
CA VAL A 234 22.99 0.14 -20.97
C VAL A 234 23.62 -1.22 -21.20
N ARG A 235 24.81 -1.47 -20.65
CA ARG A 235 25.47 -2.81 -20.71
C ARG A 235 24.62 -3.87 -20.04
N TYR A 236 24.03 -3.57 -18.90
CA TYR A 236 23.10 -4.47 -18.19
C TYR A 236 21.89 -4.82 -19.06
N VAL A 237 21.17 -3.81 -19.55
CA VAL A 237 20.01 -4.03 -20.44
C VAL A 237 20.39 -4.86 -21.66
N GLN A 238 21.51 -4.58 -22.30
CA GLN A 238 22.01 -5.35 -23.44
C GLN A 238 22.37 -6.79 -23.07
N ALA A 239 22.93 -7.01 -21.88
CA ALA A 239 23.29 -8.36 -21.42
C ALA A 239 22.03 -9.21 -21.20
N TYR A 240 21.01 -8.66 -20.57
CA TYR A 240 19.73 -9.31 -20.36
C TYR A 240 18.99 -9.56 -21.68
N ALA A 241 18.99 -8.60 -22.59
CA ALA A 241 18.39 -8.73 -23.92
C ALA A 241 19.00 -9.90 -24.72
N ARG A 242 20.32 -10.12 -24.62
CA ARG A 242 20.98 -11.29 -25.26
C ARG A 242 20.50 -12.63 -24.71
N LEU A 243 19.96 -12.65 -23.49
CA LEU A 243 19.35 -13.82 -22.86
C LEU A 243 17.84 -13.94 -23.13
N GLY A 244 17.26 -13.03 -23.94
CA GLY A 244 15.84 -13.00 -24.24
C GLY A 244 14.99 -12.43 -23.11
N ILE A 245 15.58 -11.60 -22.24
CA ILE A 245 14.91 -10.90 -21.16
C ILE A 245 14.88 -9.42 -21.52
N HIS A 246 13.66 -8.87 -21.69
CA HIS A 246 13.47 -7.44 -21.88
C HIS A 246 13.39 -6.76 -20.51
N VAL A 247 14.17 -5.72 -20.30
CA VAL A 247 14.07 -4.82 -19.15
C VAL A 247 13.20 -3.65 -19.57
N ASP A 248 12.02 -3.51 -18.97
CA ASP A 248 11.01 -2.52 -19.38
C ASP A 248 11.30 -1.15 -18.80
N ALA A 249 11.90 -1.09 -17.59
CA ALA A 249 12.20 0.17 -16.92
C ALA A 249 13.49 0.08 -16.08
N LEU A 250 14.09 1.22 -15.82
CA LEU A 250 15.23 1.42 -14.91
C LEU A 250 14.87 2.48 -13.87
N THR A 251 15.41 2.37 -12.65
CA THR A 251 15.47 3.51 -11.73
C THR A 251 16.86 4.15 -11.74
N LEU A 252 16.95 5.42 -11.37
CA LEU A 252 18.25 6.11 -11.29
C LEU A 252 19.17 5.49 -10.26
N LEU A 253 18.62 5.13 -9.11
CA LEU A 253 19.33 4.49 -8.00
C LEU A 253 18.29 4.08 -6.95
N ASN A 254 18.49 2.92 -6.32
CA ASN A 254 17.73 2.55 -5.14
C ASN A 254 18.08 3.49 -3.97
N GLU A 255 17.09 4.09 -3.36
CA GLU A 255 17.17 4.89 -2.14
C GLU A 255 18.37 5.84 -2.09
N PRO A 256 18.45 6.84 -2.99
CA PRO A 256 19.60 7.73 -3.07
C PRO A 256 19.94 8.40 -1.74
N GLY A 257 21.19 8.28 -1.29
CA GLY A 257 21.67 8.92 -0.06
C GLY A 257 21.33 8.19 1.24
N MET A 258 21.00 6.90 1.19
CA MET A 258 20.93 6.07 2.39
C MET A 258 22.31 5.86 3.01
N ASP A 259 22.44 6.18 4.31
CA ASP A 259 23.66 5.98 5.12
C ASP A 259 23.60 4.60 5.78
N VAL A 260 24.03 3.56 5.06
CA VAL A 260 23.85 2.17 5.47
C VAL A 260 25.09 1.31 5.19
N VAL A 261 25.16 0.16 5.83
CA VAL A 261 26.30 -0.78 5.78
C VAL A 261 26.25 -1.75 4.57
N TYR A 262 25.16 -1.76 3.84
CA TYR A 262 24.98 -2.57 2.62
C TYR A 262 25.27 -1.73 1.36
N PRO A 263 25.13 -2.29 0.14
CA PRO A 263 25.31 -1.52 -1.08
C PRO A 263 24.42 -0.28 -1.11
N ALA A 264 25.05 0.89 -1.15
CA ALA A 264 24.37 2.18 -1.19
C ALA A 264 25.31 3.27 -1.73
N MET A 265 24.74 4.39 -2.15
CA MET A 265 25.54 5.49 -2.70
C MET A 265 24.82 6.81 -2.49
N ASP A 266 25.58 7.85 -2.09
CA ASP A 266 25.09 9.21 -2.09
C ASP A 266 25.25 9.81 -3.51
N ILE A 267 24.21 10.53 -3.94
CA ILE A 267 24.15 11.20 -5.23
C ILE A 267 23.35 12.51 -5.11
N SER A 268 23.95 13.64 -5.43
CA SER A 268 23.28 14.94 -5.32
C SER A 268 22.14 15.07 -6.35
N VAL A 269 21.25 16.03 -6.13
CA VAL A 269 20.17 16.34 -7.10
C VAL A 269 20.75 16.67 -8.48
N GLU A 270 21.81 17.44 -8.53
CA GLU A 270 22.50 17.84 -9.79
C GLU A 270 23.13 16.62 -10.48
N GLN A 271 23.69 15.69 -9.71
CA GLN A 271 24.19 14.43 -10.24
C GLN A 271 23.06 13.54 -10.75
N GLN A 272 21.93 13.46 -10.05
CA GLN A 272 20.74 12.73 -10.51
C GLN A 272 20.20 13.31 -11.83
N GLN A 273 20.12 14.64 -11.95
CA GLN A 273 19.73 15.32 -13.18
C GLN A 273 20.66 14.95 -14.34
N ARG A 274 21.97 15.04 -14.14
CA ARG A 274 22.98 14.67 -15.15
C ARG A 274 22.94 13.18 -15.50
N LEU A 275 22.74 12.31 -14.52
CA LEU A 275 22.66 10.87 -14.71
C LEU A 275 21.40 10.51 -15.52
N ALA A 276 20.25 11.10 -15.22
CA ALA A 276 19.01 10.87 -15.98
C ALA A 276 19.22 11.21 -17.46
N VAL A 277 19.77 12.38 -17.75
CA VAL A 277 20.06 12.80 -19.12
C VAL A 277 21.10 11.89 -19.80
N ALA A 278 22.10 11.43 -19.06
CA ALA A 278 23.13 10.54 -19.60
C ALA A 278 22.57 9.15 -19.91
N ILE A 279 21.72 8.57 -19.03
CA ILE A 279 21.07 7.27 -19.26
C ILE A 279 20.17 7.36 -20.50
N ASP A 280 19.27 8.35 -20.57
CA ASP A 280 18.36 8.53 -21.72
C ASP A 280 19.15 8.66 -23.03
N ARG A 281 20.23 9.45 -23.04
CA ARG A 281 21.10 9.58 -24.20
C ARG A 281 21.71 8.25 -24.64
N GLU A 282 22.27 7.47 -23.71
CA GLU A 282 22.92 6.20 -24.02
C GLU A 282 21.90 5.12 -24.42
N LEU A 283 20.68 5.09 -23.82
CA LEU A 283 19.58 4.22 -24.24
C LEU A 283 19.15 4.52 -25.68
N ARG A 284 18.92 5.79 -26.01
CA ARG A 284 18.58 6.23 -27.39
C ARG A 284 19.66 5.86 -28.39
N LYS A 285 20.92 6.09 -28.04
CA LYS A 285 22.08 5.72 -28.87
C LYS A 285 22.14 4.21 -29.12
N ALA A 286 21.80 3.42 -28.12
CA ALA A 286 21.73 1.96 -28.22
C ALA A 286 20.42 1.46 -28.86
N ARG A 287 19.45 2.34 -29.14
CA ARG A 287 18.10 2.03 -29.65
C ARG A 287 17.36 1.05 -28.74
N LEU A 288 17.47 1.27 -27.44
CA LEU A 288 16.76 0.53 -26.42
C LEU A 288 15.54 1.33 -25.97
N ASP A 289 14.38 0.67 -25.97
CA ASP A 289 13.11 1.22 -25.50
C ASP A 289 12.93 0.78 -24.04
N VAL A 290 13.36 1.64 -23.11
CA VAL A 290 13.39 1.38 -21.67
C VAL A 290 13.02 2.67 -20.95
N GLU A 291 11.98 2.61 -20.12
CA GLU A 291 11.56 3.75 -19.31
C GLU A 291 12.56 4.08 -18.20
N LEU A 292 12.65 5.34 -17.82
CA LEU A 292 13.51 5.79 -16.74
C LEU A 292 12.68 6.40 -15.61
N TYR A 293 12.75 5.79 -14.42
CA TYR A 293 12.08 6.24 -13.22
C TYR A 293 13.06 6.99 -12.31
N ILE A 294 12.57 8.05 -11.71
CA ILE A 294 13.34 8.87 -10.76
C ILE A 294 12.82 8.64 -9.34
N HIS A 295 13.56 9.15 -8.37
CA HIS A 295 13.29 9.08 -6.93
C HIS A 295 13.62 7.70 -6.34
N ASP A 296 12.77 6.70 -6.53
CA ASP A 296 12.94 5.31 -6.02
C ASP A 296 13.22 5.30 -4.50
N PHE A 297 12.42 6.06 -3.73
CA PHE A 297 12.59 6.27 -2.30
C PHE A 297 11.26 6.59 -1.58
N ASN A 298 11.31 6.82 -0.26
CA ASN A 298 10.16 7.06 0.62
C ASN A 298 9.33 8.29 0.22
N PHE A 299 8.09 8.39 0.78
CA PHE A 299 7.18 9.51 0.62
C PHE A 299 7.66 10.75 1.38
N TRP A 300 8.75 11.37 0.96
CA TRP A 300 9.22 12.61 1.56
C TRP A 300 8.34 13.78 1.16
N ASP A 301 8.14 14.73 2.09
CA ASP A 301 7.37 15.93 1.79
C ASP A 301 8.13 16.81 0.79
N TRP A 302 7.79 16.64 -0.48
CA TRP A 302 8.31 17.43 -1.58
C TRP A 302 7.87 18.90 -1.51
N ARG A 303 6.84 19.22 -0.70
CA ARG A 303 6.31 20.57 -0.47
C ARG A 303 7.22 21.41 0.41
N ASP A 304 8.14 20.80 1.14
CA ASP A 304 9.16 21.56 1.89
C ASP A 304 10.28 22.04 0.96
N PRO A 305 10.28 23.34 0.56
CA PRO A 305 11.31 23.90 -0.30
C PRO A 305 12.67 23.97 0.39
N ASN A 306 12.71 23.81 1.71
CA ASN A 306 13.92 23.83 2.54
C ASN A 306 14.45 22.42 2.80
N SER A 307 13.74 21.38 2.37
CA SER A 307 14.26 20.03 2.42
C SER A 307 15.61 20.00 1.71
N THR A 308 16.67 19.90 2.47
CA THR A 308 18.05 19.75 1.96
C THR A 308 18.25 18.38 1.33
N ALA A 309 17.21 17.57 1.32
CA ALA A 309 17.30 16.19 0.90
C ALA A 309 17.61 16.10 -0.60
N THR A 310 18.70 15.43 -0.90
CA THR A 310 19.02 14.82 -2.19
C THR A 310 17.90 13.92 -2.71
N LYS A 311 16.88 13.71 -1.91
CA LYS A 311 15.78 12.74 -1.96
C LYS A 311 14.47 13.29 -2.52
N ASN A 312 14.45 14.56 -2.92
CA ASN A 312 13.23 15.20 -3.41
C ASN A 312 13.16 15.11 -4.94
N TYR A 313 12.33 14.21 -5.46
CA TYR A 313 12.14 14.01 -6.90
C TYR A 313 11.78 15.31 -7.64
N TYR A 314 11.06 16.21 -6.98
CA TYR A 314 10.62 17.46 -7.57
C TYR A 314 11.80 18.33 -8.00
N ARG A 315 12.87 18.36 -7.21
CA ARG A 315 14.10 19.11 -7.56
C ARG A 315 14.82 18.47 -8.74
N VAL A 316 14.76 17.16 -8.92
CA VAL A 316 15.28 16.49 -10.12
C VAL A 316 14.51 16.96 -11.35
N LEU A 317 13.19 17.08 -11.27
CA LEU A 317 12.32 17.56 -12.34
C LEU A 317 12.42 19.06 -12.62
N ASN A 318 13.06 19.86 -11.75
CA ASN A 318 13.32 21.27 -12.00
C ASN A 318 14.29 21.50 -13.17
N ASP A 319 15.12 20.53 -13.51
CA ASP A 319 15.91 20.58 -14.75
C ASP A 319 15.08 20.09 -15.93
N PRO A 320 14.85 20.93 -16.98
CA PRO A 320 14.00 20.53 -18.09
C PRO A 320 14.53 19.36 -18.93
N ALA A 321 15.83 19.09 -18.91
CA ALA A 321 16.41 17.96 -19.63
C ALA A 321 16.20 16.67 -18.83
N ALA A 322 16.41 16.69 -17.53
CA ALA A 322 16.10 15.57 -16.63
C ALA A 322 14.60 15.27 -16.60
N ALA A 323 13.75 16.29 -16.58
CA ALA A 323 12.29 16.13 -16.64
C ALA A 323 11.83 15.45 -17.94
N ARG A 324 12.50 15.69 -19.06
CA ARG A 324 12.20 14.98 -20.34
C ARG A 324 12.77 13.57 -20.37
N ALA A 325 13.86 13.32 -19.67
CA ALA A 325 14.50 12.01 -19.60
C ALA A 325 13.76 11.06 -18.64
N ALA A 326 13.09 11.61 -17.63
CA ALA A 326 12.31 10.82 -16.68
C ALA A 326 10.93 10.49 -17.23
N ASP A 327 10.56 9.20 -17.27
CA ASP A 327 9.24 8.74 -17.72
C ASP A 327 8.26 8.64 -16.57
N ALA A 328 8.70 8.26 -15.35
CA ALA A 328 7.87 8.08 -14.17
C ALA A 328 8.60 8.45 -12.86
N ILE A 329 7.84 8.41 -11.75
CA ILE A 329 8.34 8.63 -10.40
C ILE A 329 8.10 7.35 -9.59
N ALA A 330 9.15 6.86 -8.94
CA ALA A 330 9.11 5.63 -8.13
C ALA A 330 9.12 5.97 -6.64
N PHE A 331 8.33 5.24 -5.85
CA PHE A 331 8.20 5.44 -4.41
C PHE A 331 8.38 4.15 -3.63
N HIS A 332 8.85 4.29 -2.37
CA HIS A 332 8.86 3.27 -1.32
C HIS A 332 8.01 3.74 -0.15
N PRO A 333 7.02 2.99 0.33
CA PRO A 333 6.07 3.45 1.35
C PRO A 333 6.53 3.15 2.79
N TYR A 334 7.83 3.22 3.08
CA TYR A 334 8.30 2.94 4.44
C TYR A 334 8.13 4.14 5.38
N TRP A 335 8.18 5.36 4.86
CA TRP A 335 7.94 6.60 5.61
C TRP A 335 7.26 7.67 4.76
N GLY A 336 6.45 8.49 5.43
CA GLY A 336 5.82 9.67 4.85
C GLY A 336 4.35 9.47 4.54
N ASP A 337 3.77 10.40 3.81
CA ASP A 337 2.34 10.45 3.48
C ASP A 337 2.11 9.91 2.06
N PRO A 338 1.38 8.81 1.87
CA PRO A 338 1.11 8.24 0.55
C PRO A 338 0.33 9.18 -0.38
N THR A 339 -0.36 10.22 0.13
CA THR A 339 -1.06 11.20 -0.71
C THR A 339 -0.13 11.95 -1.65
N VAL A 340 1.18 11.97 -1.38
CA VAL A 340 2.20 12.55 -2.25
C VAL A 340 2.21 11.91 -3.65
N MET A 341 1.78 10.66 -3.79
CA MET A 341 1.67 10.00 -5.10
C MET A 341 0.64 10.68 -5.99
N ARG A 342 -0.55 10.96 -5.45
CA ARG A 342 -1.60 11.71 -6.17
C ARG A 342 -1.12 13.11 -6.54
N ASP A 343 -0.52 13.81 -5.60
CA ASP A 343 0.02 15.16 -5.83
C ASP A 343 1.09 15.15 -6.93
N ALA A 344 2.00 14.18 -6.90
CA ALA A 344 3.02 13.99 -7.90
C ALA A 344 2.42 13.72 -9.30
N TYR A 345 1.45 12.81 -9.37
CA TYR A 345 0.74 12.50 -10.61
C TYR A 345 0.01 13.73 -11.18
N GLU A 346 -0.76 14.44 -10.35
CA GLU A 346 -1.57 15.58 -10.78
C GLU A 346 -0.71 16.79 -11.21
N GLN A 347 0.42 17.02 -10.56
CA GLN A 347 1.27 18.16 -10.86
C GLN A 347 2.22 17.92 -12.03
N THR A 348 2.71 16.69 -12.17
CA THR A 348 3.73 16.39 -13.20
C THR A 348 3.16 15.73 -14.44
N GLY A 349 1.97 15.11 -14.33
CA GLY A 349 1.39 14.25 -15.35
C GLY A 349 2.17 12.94 -15.59
N LYS A 350 3.16 12.63 -14.75
CA LYS A 350 3.96 11.41 -14.86
C LYS A 350 3.34 10.28 -14.08
N PRO A 351 3.35 9.04 -14.60
CA PRO A 351 2.97 7.86 -13.83
C PRO A 351 3.77 7.76 -12.52
N VAL A 352 3.13 7.27 -11.47
CA VAL A 352 3.77 6.98 -10.19
C VAL A 352 3.71 5.49 -9.90
N HIS A 353 4.78 4.95 -9.35
CA HIS A 353 4.95 3.52 -9.11
C HIS A 353 5.41 3.26 -7.68
N LEU A 354 4.83 2.26 -7.03
CA LEU A 354 5.40 1.69 -5.83
C LEU A 354 6.34 0.56 -6.25
N THR A 355 7.64 0.83 -6.16
CA THR A 355 8.70 -0.03 -6.67
C THR A 355 9.31 -0.93 -5.62
N GLU A 356 9.02 -0.65 -4.33
CA GLU A 356 9.44 -1.49 -3.22
C GLU A 356 8.52 -1.30 -2.02
N THR A 357 8.08 -2.40 -1.40
CA THR A 357 7.35 -2.39 -0.14
C THR A 357 7.43 -3.75 0.56
N SER A 358 7.28 -3.78 1.87
CA SER A 358 7.11 -5.02 2.64
C SER A 358 5.65 -5.30 3.03
N ASP A 359 4.72 -4.40 2.72
CA ASP A 359 3.30 -4.56 3.07
C ASP A 359 2.59 -5.48 2.06
N LEU A 360 2.06 -6.60 2.56
CA LEU A 360 1.31 -7.58 1.77
C LEU A 360 -0.19 -7.29 1.71
N SER A 361 -0.67 -6.28 2.43
CA SER A 361 -2.09 -6.00 2.61
C SER A 361 -2.79 -5.61 1.30
N PRO A 362 -3.79 -6.36 0.83
CA PRO A 362 -4.58 -5.96 -0.33
C PRO A 362 -5.39 -4.68 -0.09
N ALA A 363 -5.65 -4.31 1.17
CA ALA A 363 -6.28 -3.04 1.52
C ALA A 363 -5.35 -1.86 1.19
N THR A 364 -4.06 -1.99 1.53
CA THR A 364 -3.04 -0.99 1.17
C THR A 364 -2.88 -0.90 -0.34
N VAL A 365 -2.80 -2.03 -1.06
CA VAL A 365 -2.75 -2.05 -2.54
C VAL A 365 -3.93 -1.28 -3.14
N LEU A 366 -5.14 -1.52 -2.63
CA LEU A 366 -6.34 -0.84 -3.11
C LEU A 366 -6.26 0.68 -2.82
N ALA A 367 -5.84 1.07 -1.61
CA ALA A 367 -5.69 2.47 -1.22
C ALA A 367 -4.63 3.19 -2.09
N ASP A 368 -3.49 2.56 -2.33
CA ASP A 368 -2.41 3.12 -3.14
C ASP A 368 -2.80 3.26 -4.61
N PHE A 369 -3.55 2.29 -5.16
CA PHE A 369 -4.11 2.43 -6.50
C PHE A 369 -5.14 3.57 -6.59
N ARG A 370 -5.87 3.86 -5.52
CA ARG A 370 -6.72 5.06 -5.45
C ARG A 370 -5.90 6.35 -5.37
N LEU A 371 -4.67 6.29 -4.86
CA LEU A 371 -3.70 7.39 -4.82
C LEU A 371 -2.83 7.46 -6.09
N ASP A 372 -3.30 6.87 -7.18
CA ASP A 372 -2.70 6.89 -8.52
C ASP A 372 -1.43 6.06 -8.71
N ALA A 373 -1.09 5.15 -7.79
CA ALA A 373 -0.05 4.16 -8.04
C ALA A 373 -0.41 3.30 -9.26
N SER A 374 0.52 3.17 -10.21
CA SER A 374 0.39 2.36 -11.41
C SER A 374 0.82 0.90 -11.20
N SER A 375 1.74 0.66 -10.26
CA SER A 375 2.24 -0.66 -9.89
C SER A 375 2.46 -0.78 -8.39
N TYR A 376 2.59 -2.03 -7.92
CA TYR A 376 2.88 -2.36 -6.53
C TYR A 376 3.84 -3.55 -6.48
N ILE A 377 5.10 -3.33 -6.02
CA ILE A 377 6.16 -4.32 -6.03
C ILE A 377 6.63 -4.62 -4.61
N LEU A 378 6.51 -5.88 -4.23
CA LEU A 378 6.89 -6.39 -2.91
C LEU A 378 8.40 -6.70 -2.86
N TRP A 379 9.07 -6.37 -1.75
CA TRP A 379 10.49 -6.63 -1.55
C TRP A 379 10.76 -7.94 -0.82
N ALA A 380 11.71 -8.75 -1.32
CA ALA A 380 12.24 -9.98 -0.72
C ALA A 380 11.16 -10.99 -0.27
N GLN A 381 10.46 -11.61 -1.23
CA GLN A 381 9.20 -12.33 -0.96
C GLN A 381 9.32 -13.83 -0.72
N ALA A 382 10.52 -14.43 -0.72
CA ALA A 382 10.69 -15.82 -0.28
C ALA A 382 11.75 -15.91 0.81
N THR A 383 11.34 -16.43 1.97
CA THR A 383 12.22 -16.68 3.12
C THR A 383 12.16 -18.15 3.53
N ASP A 384 13.13 -18.61 4.31
CA ASP A 384 13.09 -19.94 4.89
C ASP A 384 12.08 -20.05 6.04
N GLN A 385 11.98 -21.24 6.65
CA GLN A 385 11.04 -21.52 7.75
C GLN A 385 11.28 -20.65 8.99
N ASP A 386 12.48 -20.09 9.16
CA ASP A 386 12.88 -19.25 10.28
C ASP A 386 12.80 -17.74 9.97
N GLY A 387 12.38 -17.37 8.75
CA GLY A 387 12.33 -15.98 8.29
C GLY A 387 13.66 -15.45 7.77
N GLY A 388 14.60 -16.33 7.39
CA GLY A 388 15.90 -16.10 6.73
C GLY A 388 15.84 -16.57 5.27
N THR A 389 16.90 -16.69 4.54
CA THR A 389 18.27 -16.31 4.82
C THR A 389 18.51 -14.87 4.38
N LEU A 390 18.97 -14.03 5.27
CA LEU A 390 19.22 -12.64 5.01
C LEU A 390 20.60 -12.31 5.55
N HIS A 391 21.52 -11.88 4.72
CA HIS A 391 22.81 -11.38 5.16
C HIS A 391 22.87 -9.87 4.89
N TRP A 392 22.90 -9.11 5.97
CA TRP A 392 23.44 -7.77 5.94
C TRP A 392 24.92 -7.88 6.28
N THR A 393 25.74 -7.05 5.67
CA THR A 393 27.16 -7.11 5.91
C THR A 393 27.52 -6.96 7.37
N PRO A 394 28.49 -7.71 7.87
CA PRO A 394 29.21 -7.37 9.10
C PRO A 394 30.12 -6.17 8.82
N ALA A 395 29.64 -4.97 8.88
CA ALA A 395 30.51 -3.84 9.16
C ALA A 395 30.83 -3.90 10.65
N ARG A 396 31.99 -4.44 10.98
CA ARG A 396 32.50 -4.56 12.34
C ARG A 396 32.92 -3.20 12.92
N ASP A 397 32.16 -2.16 12.69
CA ASP A 397 32.37 -0.87 13.33
C ASP A 397 31.17 -0.55 14.19
N ASN A 398 31.40 -0.21 15.43
CA ASN A 398 30.48 0.30 16.46
C ASN A 398 29.90 -0.70 17.46
N ASN A 399 30.54 -1.82 17.75
CA ASN A 399 30.06 -2.81 18.76
C ASN A 399 28.67 -3.41 18.44
N VAL A 400 28.15 -3.26 17.23
CA VAL A 400 26.96 -3.95 16.76
C VAL A 400 27.41 -5.15 15.95
N ASP A 401 27.13 -6.34 16.44
CA ASP A 401 27.29 -7.58 15.68
C ASP A 401 26.14 -7.69 14.67
N TRP A 402 26.36 -7.14 13.47
CA TRP A 402 25.39 -7.18 12.40
C TRP A 402 25.10 -8.60 11.91
N ASP A 403 26.04 -9.55 12.10
CA ASP A 403 25.77 -10.98 11.88
C ASP A 403 24.76 -11.50 12.89
N GLU A 404 24.77 -11.00 14.13
CA GLU A 404 23.76 -11.33 15.13
C GLU A 404 22.43 -10.65 14.80
N VAL A 405 22.45 -9.39 14.39
CA VAL A 405 21.23 -8.68 13.94
C VAL A 405 20.62 -9.39 12.72
N ALA A 406 21.42 -9.75 11.71
CA ALA A 406 20.93 -10.50 10.53
C ALA A 406 20.40 -11.88 10.91
N ARG A 407 21.05 -12.59 11.86
CA ARG A 407 20.58 -13.88 12.37
C ARG A 407 19.34 -13.79 13.25
N THR A 408 19.15 -12.67 13.95
CA THR A 408 18.04 -12.45 14.88
C THR A 408 16.87 -11.68 14.25
N THR A 409 17.15 -10.88 13.20
CA THR A 409 16.09 -10.22 12.44
C THR A 409 15.36 -11.26 11.60
N LYS A 410 14.20 -11.66 12.06
CA LYS A 410 13.31 -12.57 11.36
C LYS A 410 12.29 -11.75 10.59
N TRP A 411 12.10 -12.10 9.34
CA TRP A 411 11.09 -11.51 8.48
C TRP A 411 10.01 -12.55 8.17
N PRO A 412 9.16 -12.89 9.15
CA PRO A 412 8.26 -14.04 9.04
C PRO A 412 7.14 -13.86 8.01
N ASP A 413 6.83 -12.62 7.67
CA ASP A 413 5.63 -12.27 6.93
C ASP A 413 5.91 -12.00 5.45
N ARG A 414 6.46 -13.02 4.74
CA ARG A 414 6.67 -12.96 3.30
C ARG A 414 5.67 -13.84 2.56
N LEU A 415 5.42 -13.55 1.26
CA LEU A 415 4.44 -14.31 0.47
C LEU A 415 4.73 -15.80 0.43
N VAL A 416 6.01 -16.18 0.38
CA VAL A 416 6.44 -17.57 0.27
C VAL A 416 7.34 -17.92 1.45
N LYS A 417 7.00 -18.99 2.14
CA LYS A 417 7.81 -19.58 3.19
C LYS A 417 8.31 -20.96 2.72
N VAL A 418 9.62 -21.12 2.67
CA VAL A 418 10.28 -22.34 2.22
C VAL A 418 10.72 -23.17 3.42
N ASP A 419 10.25 -24.41 3.54
CA ASP A 419 10.84 -25.40 4.44
C ASP A 419 12.05 -26.02 3.73
N THR A 420 13.24 -25.62 4.12
CA THR A 420 14.49 -26.07 3.49
C THR A 420 14.83 -27.51 3.82
N THR A 421 14.28 -28.07 4.91
CA THR A 421 14.45 -29.47 5.31
C THR A 421 13.53 -30.40 4.52
N ALA A 422 12.22 -30.10 4.52
CA ALA A 422 11.25 -30.86 3.75
C ALA A 422 11.29 -30.54 2.25
N ARG A 423 11.94 -29.45 1.86
CA ARG A 423 12.02 -28.90 0.49
C ARG A 423 10.61 -28.65 -0.09
N THR A 424 9.73 -28.08 0.73
CA THR A 424 8.36 -27.69 0.40
C THR A 424 8.16 -26.20 0.67
N PHE A 425 7.02 -25.66 0.23
CA PHE A 425 6.69 -24.28 0.48
C PHE A 425 5.24 -24.10 0.94
N THR A 426 4.99 -23.02 1.63
CA THR A 426 3.65 -22.48 1.92
C THR A 426 3.57 -21.05 1.43
N VAL A 427 2.36 -20.56 1.19
CA VAL A 427 2.11 -19.16 0.82
C VAL A 427 1.09 -18.55 1.75
N ARG A 428 1.17 -17.23 1.89
CA ARG A 428 0.21 -16.47 2.68
C ARG A 428 -1.12 -16.28 1.94
N ASP A 429 -2.18 -16.08 2.71
CA ASP A 429 -3.53 -15.89 2.18
C ASP A 429 -3.65 -14.62 1.32
N GLU A 430 -2.85 -13.61 1.61
CA GLU A 430 -2.77 -12.36 0.85
C GLU A 430 -2.43 -12.60 -0.63
N LEU A 431 -1.67 -13.62 -0.96
CA LEU A 431 -1.39 -13.98 -2.36
C LEU A 431 -2.66 -14.19 -3.17
N TYR A 432 -3.64 -14.89 -2.60
CA TYR A 432 -4.90 -15.17 -3.28
C TYR A 432 -5.79 -13.93 -3.41
N GLN A 433 -5.68 -13.01 -2.47
CA GLN A 433 -6.37 -11.73 -2.50
C GLN A 433 -5.71 -10.76 -3.50
N LEU A 434 -4.37 -10.69 -3.56
CA LEU A 434 -3.62 -9.94 -4.58
C LEU A 434 -3.94 -10.44 -6.00
N GLY A 435 -4.21 -11.74 -6.15
CA GLY A 435 -4.68 -12.32 -7.40
C GLY A 435 -6.04 -11.78 -7.87
N GLN A 436 -6.85 -11.16 -7.01
CA GLN A 436 -8.07 -10.47 -7.44
C GLN A 436 -7.78 -9.21 -8.27
N PHE A 437 -6.59 -8.69 -8.21
CA PHE A 437 -6.12 -7.61 -9.09
C PHE A 437 -5.37 -8.20 -10.30
N ALA A 438 -4.26 -8.87 -10.07
CA ALA A 438 -3.30 -9.24 -11.11
C ALA A 438 -3.84 -10.23 -12.16
N ARG A 439 -4.80 -11.10 -11.81
CA ARG A 439 -5.43 -12.03 -12.77
C ARG A 439 -6.34 -11.34 -13.78
N TYR A 440 -6.90 -10.19 -13.42
CA TYR A 440 -8.00 -9.57 -14.16
C TYR A 440 -7.64 -8.21 -14.75
N LEU A 441 -6.57 -7.60 -14.28
CA LEU A 441 -6.06 -6.35 -14.82
C LEU A 441 -4.88 -6.61 -15.78
N GLY A 442 -4.60 -5.66 -16.64
CA GLY A 442 -3.50 -5.69 -17.58
C GLY A 442 -3.17 -4.27 -18.06
N PRO A 443 -2.13 -4.09 -18.88
CA PRO A 443 -1.59 -2.77 -19.23
C PRO A 443 -2.54 -1.89 -20.07
N ASP A 444 -3.61 -2.45 -20.62
CA ASP A 444 -4.67 -1.72 -21.34
C ASP A 444 -5.81 -1.23 -20.43
N HIS A 445 -5.71 -1.49 -19.12
CA HIS A 445 -6.67 -1.03 -18.13
C HIS A 445 -6.26 0.32 -17.56
N VAL A 446 -7.17 1.29 -17.64
CA VAL A 446 -7.02 2.63 -17.09
C VAL A 446 -7.99 2.80 -15.93
N ARG A 447 -7.52 3.24 -14.77
CA ARG A 447 -8.40 3.51 -13.64
C ARG A 447 -9.38 4.63 -13.98
N VAL A 448 -10.63 4.42 -13.64
CA VAL A 448 -11.66 5.45 -13.67
C VAL A 448 -12.03 5.84 -12.24
N GLU A 449 -12.46 7.08 -12.05
CA GLU A 449 -12.89 7.53 -10.73
C GLU A 449 -14.09 6.73 -10.24
N SER A 450 -14.15 6.51 -8.94
CA SER A 450 -15.26 5.86 -8.26
C SER A 450 -15.43 6.41 -6.86
N SER A 451 -16.61 6.18 -6.26
CA SER A 451 -16.88 6.60 -4.88
C SER A 451 -15.85 6.03 -3.91
N GLY A 452 -15.58 6.77 -2.85
CA GLY A 452 -14.63 6.42 -1.79
C GLY A 452 -15.05 5.21 -0.97
N THR A 453 -14.23 4.86 0.00
CA THR A 453 -14.52 3.82 0.99
C THR A 453 -15.67 4.27 1.89
N ALA A 454 -16.65 3.40 2.09
CA ALA A 454 -17.79 3.65 2.97
C ALA A 454 -18.29 2.35 3.57
N GLY A 455 -18.63 2.34 4.87
CA GLY A 455 -19.19 1.18 5.56
C GLY A 455 -18.30 -0.06 5.51
N GLY A 456 -16.99 0.09 5.55
CA GLY A 456 -16.02 -1.01 5.45
C GLY A 456 -15.87 -1.60 4.03
N ILE A 457 -16.50 -0.97 3.02
CA ILE A 457 -16.38 -1.37 1.61
C ILE A 457 -15.47 -0.39 0.89
N SER A 458 -14.37 -0.90 0.38
CA SER A 458 -13.40 -0.19 -0.45
C SER A 458 -13.46 -0.69 -1.90
N ASN A 459 -13.02 0.12 -2.85
CA ASN A 459 -13.07 -0.27 -4.26
C ASN A 459 -12.05 0.46 -5.12
N VAL A 460 -11.72 -0.15 -6.24
CA VAL A 460 -11.04 0.49 -7.36
C VAL A 460 -11.63 -0.05 -8.67
N VAL A 461 -11.83 0.82 -9.65
CA VAL A 461 -12.47 0.44 -10.91
C VAL A 461 -11.57 0.82 -12.08
N TYR A 462 -11.41 -0.12 -12.99
CA TYR A 462 -10.64 0.05 -14.22
C TYR A 462 -11.53 -0.16 -15.44
N ARG A 463 -11.17 0.49 -16.55
CA ARG A 463 -11.80 0.32 -17.87
C ARG A 463 -10.73 -0.04 -18.88
N ASP A 464 -11.01 -1.01 -19.73
CA ASP A 464 -10.20 -1.31 -20.91
C ASP A 464 -10.60 -0.45 -22.13
N ARG A 465 -9.85 -0.55 -23.21
CA ARG A 465 -10.12 0.18 -24.47
C ARG A 465 -11.39 -0.28 -25.21
N HIS A 466 -12.06 -1.35 -24.77
CA HIS A 466 -13.25 -1.92 -25.37
C HIS A 466 -14.50 -1.73 -24.52
N ASP A 467 -14.46 -0.80 -23.56
CA ASP A 467 -15.53 -0.56 -22.57
C ASP A 467 -15.85 -1.78 -21.70
N GLY A 468 -14.87 -2.65 -21.51
CA GLY A 468 -14.85 -3.65 -20.46
C GLY A 468 -14.44 -3.01 -19.12
N TYR A 469 -15.18 -3.30 -18.07
CA TYR A 469 -14.93 -2.79 -16.72
C TYR A 469 -14.51 -3.91 -15.80
N VAL A 470 -13.57 -3.59 -14.91
CA VAL A 470 -13.10 -4.44 -13.82
C VAL A 470 -13.19 -3.64 -12.52
N ALA A 471 -14.04 -4.08 -11.60
CA ALA A 471 -14.11 -3.52 -10.24
C ALA A 471 -13.53 -4.52 -9.25
N VAL A 472 -12.50 -4.11 -8.50
CA VAL A 472 -12.01 -4.85 -7.34
C VAL A 472 -12.61 -4.20 -6.10
N ILE A 473 -13.33 -4.98 -5.30
CA ILE A 473 -14.06 -4.52 -4.12
C ILE A 473 -13.57 -5.31 -2.91
N GLY A 474 -13.13 -4.60 -1.88
CA GLY A 474 -12.75 -5.14 -0.58
C GLY A 474 -13.88 -4.99 0.43
N ASN A 475 -14.15 -6.03 1.20
CA ASN A 475 -15.06 -6.01 2.34
C ASN A 475 -14.27 -6.27 3.63
N ALA A 476 -14.03 -5.25 4.42
CA ALA A 476 -13.34 -5.35 5.71
C ALA A 476 -14.27 -5.81 6.87
N ASN A 477 -15.58 -5.89 6.62
CA ASN A 477 -16.55 -6.26 7.65
C ASN A 477 -16.47 -7.76 7.97
N ALA A 478 -16.87 -8.10 9.21
CA ALA A 478 -16.99 -9.48 9.67
C ALA A 478 -18.24 -10.23 9.14
N SER A 479 -19.05 -9.57 8.30
CA SER A 479 -20.22 -10.12 7.63
C SER A 479 -20.20 -9.84 6.14
N ASP A 480 -20.91 -10.66 5.38
CA ASP A 480 -21.14 -10.44 3.97
C ASP A 480 -21.82 -9.09 3.77
N ALA A 481 -21.41 -8.37 2.72
CA ALA A 481 -22.01 -7.10 2.34
C ALA A 481 -22.64 -7.19 0.95
N THR A 482 -23.82 -6.58 0.81
CA THR A 482 -24.48 -6.41 -0.47
C THR A 482 -24.04 -5.07 -1.07
N VAL A 483 -23.34 -5.11 -2.21
CA VAL A 483 -22.78 -3.93 -2.87
C VAL A 483 -23.52 -3.65 -4.17
N ARG A 484 -23.97 -2.41 -4.35
CA ARG A 484 -24.50 -1.89 -5.61
C ARG A 484 -23.38 -1.18 -6.37
N VAL A 485 -23.20 -1.52 -7.64
CA VAL A 485 -22.31 -0.78 -8.55
C VAL A 485 -23.16 -0.03 -9.54
N VAL A 486 -22.99 1.28 -9.64
CA VAL A 486 -23.75 2.20 -10.50
C VAL A 486 -22.86 2.77 -11.58
N LEU A 487 -23.30 2.69 -12.83
CA LEU A 487 -22.63 3.26 -14.01
C LEU A 487 -23.68 3.78 -15.00
N ALA A 488 -23.65 5.06 -15.33
CA ALA A 488 -24.53 5.69 -16.32
C ALA A 488 -26.02 5.35 -16.09
N GLY A 489 -26.53 5.53 -14.87
CA GLY A 489 -27.92 5.28 -14.50
C GLY A 489 -28.33 3.80 -14.45
N LYS A 490 -27.43 2.87 -14.78
CA LYS A 490 -27.65 1.44 -14.66
C LYS A 490 -26.87 0.89 -13.47
N SER A 491 -27.34 -0.20 -12.87
CA SER A 491 -26.63 -0.83 -11.76
C SER A 491 -26.77 -2.34 -11.75
N PHE A 492 -25.87 -3.00 -11.06
CA PHE A 492 -26.04 -4.37 -10.58
C PHE A 492 -25.81 -4.42 -9.08
N VAL A 493 -26.28 -5.48 -8.45
CA VAL A 493 -26.09 -5.74 -7.01
C VAL A 493 -25.48 -7.11 -6.85
N ALA A 494 -24.42 -7.21 -6.06
CA ALA A 494 -23.72 -8.45 -5.78
C ALA A 494 -23.33 -8.53 -4.31
N ALA A 495 -23.21 -9.75 -3.79
CA ALA A 495 -22.68 -9.99 -2.45
C ALA A 495 -21.14 -10.05 -2.52
N VAL A 496 -20.48 -9.44 -1.53
CA VAL A 496 -19.05 -9.56 -1.28
C VAL A 496 -18.89 -10.22 0.10
N PRO A 497 -18.34 -11.43 0.17
CA PRO A 497 -18.22 -12.15 1.45
C PRO A 497 -17.37 -11.37 2.47
N ALA A 498 -17.58 -11.70 3.76
CA ALA A 498 -16.81 -11.14 4.87
C ALA A 498 -15.30 -11.31 4.65
N HIS A 499 -14.52 -10.27 4.93
CA HIS A 499 -13.06 -10.26 4.82
C HIS A 499 -12.52 -10.63 3.41
N ALA A 500 -13.36 -10.52 2.37
CA ALA A 500 -13.00 -10.90 1.00
C ALA A 500 -12.58 -9.70 0.15
N TYR A 501 -11.75 -10.00 -0.85
CA TYR A 501 -11.59 -9.19 -2.05
C TYR A 501 -12.31 -9.88 -3.20
N ALA A 502 -13.17 -9.15 -3.90
CA ALA A 502 -13.97 -9.66 -5.01
C ALA A 502 -13.72 -8.83 -6.26
N THR A 503 -13.63 -9.50 -7.41
CA THR A 503 -13.46 -8.85 -8.71
C THR A 503 -14.67 -9.11 -9.58
N PHE A 504 -15.31 -8.05 -10.05
CA PHE A 504 -16.44 -8.08 -10.96
C PHE A 504 -16.03 -7.56 -12.33
N ARG A 505 -16.46 -8.24 -13.38
CA ARG A 505 -16.16 -7.89 -14.78
C ARG A 505 -17.41 -7.84 -15.60
N TRP A 506 -17.58 -6.76 -16.35
CA TRP A 506 -18.73 -6.58 -17.26
C TRP A 506 -18.37 -5.64 -18.42
N ASN A 507 -19.14 -5.70 -19.49
CA ASN A 507 -19.10 -4.71 -20.55
C ASN A 507 -20.25 -3.73 -20.35
N ALA A 508 -19.99 -2.44 -20.50
CA ALA A 508 -21.02 -1.42 -20.43
C ALA A 508 -21.13 -0.67 -21.76
N GLU A 509 -22.30 -0.71 -22.36
CA GLU A 509 -22.60 0.19 -23.46
C GLU A 509 -23.06 1.53 -22.87
N LEU A 510 -22.18 2.53 -22.93
CA LEU A 510 -22.54 3.89 -22.58
C LEU A 510 -23.47 4.47 -23.66
N PRO A 511 -24.47 5.31 -23.29
CA PRO A 511 -25.33 5.96 -24.26
C PRO A 511 -24.51 6.73 -25.28
N ARG A 512 -24.84 6.57 -26.59
CA ARG A 512 -24.17 7.28 -27.68
C ARG A 512 -24.96 8.54 -28.05
N GLY A 513 -24.27 9.58 -28.53
CA GLY A 513 -24.87 10.82 -28.99
C GLY A 513 -24.29 12.05 -28.26
N ARG A 514 -24.90 13.21 -28.51
CA ARG A 514 -24.51 14.44 -27.77
C ARG A 514 -24.81 14.30 -26.30
N ASN A 515 -23.90 14.80 -25.46
CA ASN A 515 -24.06 14.88 -24.02
C ASN A 515 -23.68 16.28 -23.55
N ARG A 516 -24.44 16.84 -22.64
CA ARG A 516 -24.11 18.03 -21.88
C ARG A 516 -23.84 17.59 -20.45
N ALA A 517 -22.69 18.02 -19.91
CA ALA A 517 -22.32 17.68 -18.55
C ALA A 517 -23.40 18.13 -17.55
N PRO A 518 -23.65 17.36 -16.49
CA PRO A 518 -24.45 17.82 -15.37
C PRO A 518 -23.81 19.06 -14.75
N VAL A 519 -24.63 19.87 -14.06
CA VAL A 519 -24.16 21.07 -13.36
C VAL A 519 -24.50 20.92 -11.88
N LEU A 520 -23.48 20.95 -11.03
CA LEU A 520 -23.58 20.93 -9.59
C LEU A 520 -23.66 22.38 -9.07
N ALA A 521 -24.76 22.73 -8.44
CA ALA A 521 -24.94 24.08 -7.88
C ALA A 521 -24.00 24.31 -6.68
N ASP A 522 -23.60 25.55 -6.44
CA ASP A 522 -22.89 25.91 -5.22
C ASP A 522 -23.75 25.59 -3.99
N GLN A 523 -23.17 24.91 -3.02
CA GLN A 523 -23.84 24.46 -1.80
C GLN A 523 -23.70 25.45 -0.63
N GLY A 524 -22.82 26.43 -0.76
CA GLY A 524 -22.47 27.34 0.34
C GLY A 524 -21.77 26.62 1.51
N PRO A 525 -21.31 27.37 2.51
CA PRO A 525 -20.66 26.80 3.69
C PRO A 525 -21.69 26.15 4.63
N VAL A 526 -21.27 25.00 5.19
CA VAL A 526 -22.05 24.22 6.16
C VAL A 526 -21.40 24.35 7.54
N VAL A 527 -22.19 24.53 8.58
CA VAL A 527 -21.72 24.52 9.97
C VAL A 527 -22.43 23.40 10.72
N VAL A 528 -21.66 22.57 11.41
CA VAL A 528 -22.15 21.42 12.18
C VAL A 528 -21.39 21.36 13.51
N ASP A 529 -22.07 20.95 14.59
CA ASP A 529 -21.40 20.71 15.86
C ASP A 529 -20.77 19.28 15.86
N GLN A 530 -19.60 19.15 16.46
CA GLN A 530 -18.95 17.87 16.68
C GLN A 530 -19.91 16.89 17.37
N TYR A 531 -19.92 15.62 16.98
CA TYR A 531 -20.82 14.55 17.43
C TYR A 531 -22.32 14.77 17.12
N SER A 532 -22.68 15.80 16.37
CA SER A 532 -24.07 15.99 15.92
C SER A 532 -24.24 15.47 14.48
N THR A 533 -25.49 15.10 14.14
CA THR A 533 -25.83 14.68 12.78
C THR A 533 -26.48 15.84 12.02
N ALA A 534 -25.92 16.11 10.82
CA ALA A 534 -26.51 17.08 9.89
C ALA A 534 -26.66 16.46 8.49
N GLN A 535 -27.59 16.98 7.71
CA GLN A 535 -27.78 16.57 6.31
C GLN A 535 -27.73 17.77 5.39
N VAL A 536 -26.97 17.64 4.30
CA VAL A 536 -26.87 18.61 3.22
C VAL A 536 -27.29 17.93 1.93
N ARG A 537 -28.25 18.50 1.21
CA ARG A 537 -28.68 17.96 -0.07
C ARG A 537 -27.97 18.66 -1.21
N LEU A 538 -27.13 17.96 -1.93
CA LEU A 538 -26.50 18.45 -3.17
C LEU A 538 -27.58 18.72 -4.24
N ARG A 539 -27.48 19.86 -4.89
CA ARG A 539 -28.40 20.25 -5.97
C ARG A 539 -27.66 20.18 -7.29
N ALA A 540 -28.15 19.35 -8.19
CA ALA A 540 -27.60 19.25 -9.54
C ALA A 540 -28.70 19.23 -10.57
N THR A 541 -28.37 19.66 -11.79
CA THR A 541 -29.26 19.63 -12.97
C THR A 541 -28.53 19.05 -14.15
N ASP A 542 -29.27 18.35 -15.01
CA ASP A 542 -28.79 17.88 -16.29
C ASP A 542 -29.68 18.37 -17.41
N ALA A 543 -29.07 18.95 -18.45
CA ALA A 543 -29.82 19.58 -19.54
C ALA A 543 -30.40 18.54 -20.54
N ASP A 544 -29.87 17.34 -20.53
CA ASP A 544 -30.35 16.20 -21.33
C ASP A 544 -31.34 15.33 -20.52
N ARG A 545 -31.44 15.59 -19.21
CA ARG A 545 -32.25 14.88 -18.23
C ARG A 545 -31.77 13.44 -18.00
N ASP A 546 -30.46 13.22 -18.13
CA ASP A 546 -29.85 11.95 -17.81
C ASP A 546 -29.95 11.65 -16.30
N SER A 547 -29.88 10.38 -15.94
CA SER A 547 -29.89 9.95 -14.56
C SER A 547 -28.56 10.35 -13.88
N LEU A 548 -28.67 11.12 -12.80
CA LEU A 548 -27.52 11.59 -12.05
C LEU A 548 -27.16 10.64 -10.90
N ALA A 549 -25.85 10.48 -10.65
CA ALA A 549 -25.31 9.84 -9.47
C ALA A 549 -24.32 10.77 -8.78
N PHE A 550 -24.32 10.74 -7.43
CA PHE A 550 -23.48 11.58 -6.58
C PHE A 550 -22.46 10.74 -5.85
N TYR A 551 -21.23 11.28 -5.70
CA TYR A 551 -20.19 10.60 -4.93
C TYR A 551 -19.12 11.58 -4.44
N ALA A 552 -18.29 11.11 -3.51
CA ALA A 552 -17.00 11.71 -3.15
C ALA A 552 -15.92 10.63 -3.19
N THR A 553 -14.69 11.00 -3.50
CA THR A 553 -13.55 10.06 -3.58
C THR A 553 -12.91 9.80 -2.23
N ASP A 554 -12.88 10.83 -1.40
CA ASP A 554 -12.26 10.81 -0.09
C ASP A 554 -13.29 11.28 0.93
N LEU A 555 -13.86 10.34 1.67
CA LEU A 555 -14.86 10.61 2.69
C LEU A 555 -14.20 10.54 4.06
N PRO A 556 -14.19 11.64 4.84
CA PRO A 556 -13.81 11.57 6.24
C PRO A 556 -14.76 10.65 7.02
N ASP A 557 -14.29 10.12 8.13
CA ASP A 557 -15.12 9.33 9.04
C ASP A 557 -16.38 10.10 9.46
N GLY A 558 -17.51 9.39 9.55
CA GLY A 558 -18.79 9.99 9.86
C GLY A 558 -19.44 10.77 8.72
N VAL A 559 -18.86 10.75 7.50
CA VAL A 559 -19.44 11.40 6.31
C VAL A 559 -19.88 10.34 5.30
N THR A 560 -21.11 10.46 4.80
CA THR A 560 -21.62 9.59 3.73
C THR A 560 -22.33 10.42 2.66
N VAL A 561 -22.33 9.91 1.42
CA VAL A 561 -23.08 10.50 0.29
C VAL A 561 -24.04 9.46 -0.25
N ASP A 562 -25.32 9.78 -0.24
CA ASP A 562 -26.32 8.94 -0.93
C ASP A 562 -26.22 9.17 -2.43
N ALA A 563 -25.85 8.13 -3.14
CA ALA A 563 -25.54 8.19 -4.57
C ALA A 563 -26.74 8.58 -5.47
N ALA A 564 -27.96 8.28 -5.04
CA ALA A 564 -29.17 8.55 -5.85
C ALA A 564 -29.79 9.92 -5.55
N THR A 565 -29.75 10.34 -4.30
CA THR A 565 -30.44 11.57 -3.84
C THR A 565 -29.51 12.76 -3.67
N GLY A 566 -28.18 12.53 -3.60
CA GLY A 566 -27.18 13.55 -3.33
C GLY A 566 -27.25 14.07 -1.88
N VAL A 567 -27.83 13.31 -0.95
CA VAL A 567 -27.84 13.69 0.47
C VAL A 567 -26.49 13.32 1.07
N VAL A 568 -25.77 14.33 1.54
CA VAL A 568 -24.56 14.18 2.36
C VAL A 568 -25.00 14.14 3.82
N THR A 569 -24.74 13.06 4.51
CA THR A 569 -24.94 12.96 5.97
C THR A 569 -23.58 13.16 6.64
N LEU A 570 -23.54 14.08 7.58
CA LEU A 570 -22.37 14.48 8.35
C LEU A 570 -22.57 14.07 9.81
N HIS A 571 -21.61 13.36 10.39
CA HIS A 571 -21.50 13.07 11.82
C HIS A 571 -20.02 13.18 12.23
N PRO A 572 -19.46 14.41 12.18
CA PRO A 572 -18.04 14.60 12.40
C PRO A 572 -17.64 14.41 13.87
N THR A 573 -16.57 13.69 14.10
CA THR A 573 -16.01 13.43 15.44
C THR A 573 -14.79 14.29 15.75
N VAL A 574 -14.22 14.99 14.75
CA VAL A 574 -13.04 15.87 14.90
C VAL A 574 -13.44 17.30 14.57
N PRO A 575 -13.13 18.30 15.44
CA PRO A 575 -13.44 19.69 15.16
C PRO A 575 -12.48 20.29 14.11
N GLY A 576 -12.92 21.30 13.39
CA GLY A 576 -12.11 21.99 12.40
C GLY A 576 -12.81 22.22 11.07
N ALA A 577 -12.05 22.46 10.01
CA ALA A 577 -12.59 22.64 8.66
C ALA A 577 -12.41 21.36 7.84
N ILE A 578 -13.46 20.96 7.14
CA ILE A 578 -13.45 19.84 6.19
C ILE A 578 -13.82 20.41 4.82
N ASP A 579 -12.96 20.26 3.83
CA ASP A 579 -13.24 20.57 2.44
C ASP A 579 -13.64 19.26 1.71
N LEU A 580 -14.95 19.00 1.62
CA LEU A 580 -15.50 17.80 1.01
C LEU A 580 -15.66 18.00 -0.50
N ALA A 581 -14.84 17.32 -1.28
CA ALA A 581 -14.94 17.31 -2.73
C ALA A 581 -16.04 16.35 -3.19
N VAL A 582 -17.16 16.89 -3.64
CA VAL A 582 -18.31 16.13 -4.14
C VAL A 582 -18.41 16.21 -5.66
N THR A 583 -18.84 15.13 -6.27
CA THR A 583 -18.99 15.02 -7.73
C THR A 583 -20.40 14.54 -8.05
N VAL A 584 -20.96 15.07 -9.14
CA VAL A 584 -22.17 14.55 -9.80
C VAL A 584 -21.77 14.04 -11.18
N THR A 585 -22.27 12.87 -11.58
CA THR A 585 -22.01 12.27 -12.88
C THR A 585 -23.29 11.73 -13.51
N ASP A 586 -23.41 11.85 -14.84
CA ASP A 586 -24.39 11.14 -15.67
C ASP A 586 -23.80 9.83 -16.26
N GLY A 587 -22.55 9.51 -15.92
CA GLY A 587 -21.78 8.36 -16.44
C GLY A 587 -21.09 8.63 -17.78
N ARG A 588 -21.15 9.85 -18.34
CA ARG A 588 -20.49 10.28 -19.58
C ARG A 588 -19.73 11.58 -19.41
N ALA A 589 -20.17 12.38 -18.46
CA ALA A 589 -19.53 13.62 -18.02
C ALA A 589 -19.80 13.80 -16.52
N SER A 590 -19.03 14.67 -15.88
CA SER A 590 -19.19 14.97 -14.47
C SER A 590 -18.90 16.45 -14.17
N ASP A 591 -19.46 16.92 -13.05
CA ASP A 591 -19.13 18.22 -12.46
C ASP A 591 -18.76 18.04 -10.99
N ARG A 592 -17.88 18.91 -10.47
CA ARG A 592 -17.31 18.81 -9.13
C ARG A 592 -17.39 20.14 -8.40
N ALA A 593 -17.73 20.07 -7.12
CA ALA A 593 -17.70 21.23 -6.23
C ALA A 593 -17.08 20.83 -4.90
N THR A 594 -16.61 21.84 -4.14
CA THR A 594 -16.17 21.65 -2.75
C THR A 594 -17.24 22.15 -1.82
N VAL A 595 -17.74 21.30 -0.93
CA VAL A 595 -18.59 21.68 0.20
C VAL A 595 -17.68 21.95 1.39
N ARG A 596 -17.60 23.20 1.81
CA ARG A 596 -16.83 23.59 2.99
C ARG A 596 -17.66 23.38 4.24
N VAL A 597 -17.23 22.46 5.11
CA VAL A 597 -17.88 22.17 6.39
C VAL A 597 -17.02 22.71 7.52
N THR A 598 -17.62 23.50 8.40
CA THR A 598 -16.98 23.95 9.65
C THR A 598 -17.56 23.14 10.80
N VAL A 599 -16.74 22.34 11.44
CA VAL A 599 -17.10 21.55 12.62
C VAL A 599 -16.75 22.34 13.87
N ARG A 600 -17.78 22.77 14.61
CA ARG A 600 -17.58 23.48 15.88
C ARG A 600 -17.29 22.49 17.01
N PRO A 601 -16.29 22.75 17.86
CA PRO A 601 -16.01 21.89 19.01
C PRO A 601 -17.24 21.72 19.92
N HIS A 602 -17.53 20.48 20.29
CA HIS A 602 -18.59 20.11 21.25
C HIS A 602 -18.07 18.98 22.13
N GLY A 603 -18.61 18.80 23.35
CA GLY A 603 -18.29 17.68 24.22
C GLY A 603 -18.85 16.37 23.65
N ALA A 604 -18.08 15.29 23.74
CA ALA A 604 -18.55 13.97 23.32
C ALA A 604 -19.62 13.44 24.29
N PRO A 605 -20.81 13.04 23.82
CA PRO A 605 -21.77 12.36 24.65
C PRO A 605 -21.24 11.01 25.17
N VAL A 606 -21.73 10.58 26.31
CA VAL A 606 -21.45 9.24 26.82
C VAL A 606 -21.90 8.18 25.79
N GLY A 607 -21.01 7.25 25.48
CA GLY A 607 -21.21 6.21 24.46
C GLY A 607 -20.53 6.50 23.12
N GLU A 608 -20.21 7.77 22.87
CA GLU A 608 -19.48 8.14 21.65
C GLU A 608 -18.01 7.76 21.71
N LYS A 609 -17.49 7.36 20.57
CA LYS A 609 -16.08 7.15 20.35
C LYS A 609 -15.38 8.48 20.14
N ILE A 610 -14.34 8.75 20.91
CA ILE A 610 -13.50 9.94 20.79
C ILE A 610 -12.17 9.51 20.21
N GLU A 611 -11.91 9.86 18.97
CA GLU A 611 -10.62 9.58 18.32
C GLU A 611 -9.49 10.30 19.09
N ALA A 612 -8.34 9.68 19.20
CA ALA A 612 -7.23 10.26 19.95
C ALA A 612 -6.78 11.62 19.41
N GLU A 613 -6.91 11.85 18.11
CA GLU A 613 -6.63 13.13 17.47
C GLU A 613 -7.73 14.18 17.62
N ALA A 614 -8.88 13.84 18.19
CA ALA A 614 -9.97 14.78 18.48
C ALA A 614 -9.76 15.57 19.79
N TYR A 615 -8.53 15.71 20.25
CA TYR A 615 -8.19 16.48 21.43
C TYR A 615 -8.48 17.98 21.24
N VAL A 616 -8.85 18.66 22.32
CA VAL A 616 -9.05 20.12 22.35
C VAL A 616 -7.79 20.88 22.79
N ALA A 617 -6.85 20.18 23.44
CA ALA A 617 -5.54 20.70 23.83
C ALA A 617 -4.55 19.53 23.98
N GLN A 618 -3.28 19.83 23.76
CA GLN A 618 -2.17 18.86 23.91
C GLN A 618 -0.93 19.50 24.53
N HIS A 619 -0.04 18.67 25.04
CA HIS A 619 1.26 19.10 25.55
C HIS A 619 2.30 18.02 25.32
N GLY A 620 3.55 18.46 25.08
CA GLY A 620 4.72 17.60 25.00
C GLY A 620 5.11 17.16 23.59
N TRP A 621 4.23 17.31 22.60
CA TRP A 621 4.61 17.19 21.19
C TRP A 621 4.93 18.56 20.62
N THR A 622 6.15 18.77 20.12
CA THR A 622 6.63 20.07 19.63
C THR A 622 6.36 20.21 18.13
N ASP A 623 5.98 21.43 17.70
CA ASP A 623 5.93 21.78 16.28
C ASP A 623 7.31 21.56 15.62
N GLY A 624 7.37 20.73 14.58
CA GLY A 624 8.59 20.37 13.86
C GLY A 624 9.24 19.05 14.29
N GLY A 625 8.68 18.36 15.29
CA GLY A 625 8.99 16.95 15.60
C GLY A 625 8.27 15.99 14.65
N PRO A 626 8.43 14.67 14.83
CA PRO A 626 7.65 13.69 14.06
C PRO A 626 6.16 13.99 14.22
N ASN A 627 5.42 13.84 13.12
CA ASN A 627 3.96 14.03 13.16
C ASN A 627 3.36 12.97 14.10
N PHE A 628 3.00 13.39 15.31
CA PHE A 628 2.52 12.48 16.35
C PHE A 628 1.10 11.98 16.09
N VAL A 629 0.35 12.63 15.21
CA VAL A 629 -0.88 12.09 14.65
C VAL A 629 -0.52 11.39 13.35
N GLU A 630 -0.50 10.06 13.41
CA GLU A 630 0.00 9.20 12.35
C GLU A 630 -1.13 8.63 11.51
N THR A 631 -0.91 8.47 10.21
CA THR A 631 -1.77 7.63 9.37
C THR A 631 -1.48 6.17 9.67
N ASN A 632 -2.50 5.44 10.10
CA ASN A 632 -2.38 4.02 10.45
C ASN A 632 -3.65 3.28 10.03
N PRO A 633 -3.60 2.47 8.97
CA PRO A 633 -4.78 1.76 8.47
C PRO A 633 -5.41 0.78 9.47
N SER A 634 -4.67 0.38 10.50
CA SER A 634 -5.17 -0.51 11.57
C SER A 634 -5.90 0.23 12.69
N ALA A 635 -5.76 1.56 12.73
CA ALA A 635 -6.44 2.41 13.69
C ALA A 635 -7.86 2.72 13.22
N SER A 636 -8.74 3.01 14.16
CA SER A 636 -10.07 3.55 13.92
C SER A 636 -9.95 4.89 13.19
N GLY A 637 -10.72 5.13 12.15
CA GLY A 637 -10.57 6.34 11.35
C GLY A 637 -9.28 6.44 10.54
N GLY A 638 -8.43 5.42 10.55
CA GLY A 638 -7.17 5.39 9.81
C GLY A 638 -6.06 6.25 10.41
N ARG A 639 -6.22 6.76 11.65
CA ARG A 639 -5.25 7.62 12.33
C ARG A 639 -5.09 7.24 13.80
N ASN A 640 -3.94 7.55 14.38
CA ASN A 640 -3.68 7.39 15.82
C ASN A 640 -2.76 8.49 16.33
N VAL A 641 -2.70 8.64 17.65
CA VAL A 641 -1.65 9.43 18.31
C VAL A 641 -0.52 8.49 18.72
N GLY A 642 0.66 8.73 18.15
CA GLY A 642 1.89 8.01 18.43
C GLY A 642 2.96 8.88 19.12
N TRP A 643 4.21 8.38 19.14
CA TRP A 643 5.36 9.07 19.68
C TRP A 643 5.15 9.56 21.13
N THR A 644 4.41 8.79 21.92
CA THR A 644 4.14 9.13 23.31
C THR A 644 5.41 9.07 24.16
N ALA A 645 5.55 10.05 25.03
CA ALA A 645 6.63 10.17 26.01
C ALA A 645 6.07 10.57 27.38
N ALA A 646 6.82 10.33 28.44
CA ALA A 646 6.43 10.77 29.78
C ALA A 646 6.22 12.29 29.80
N GLY A 647 5.09 12.72 30.37
CA GLY A 647 4.69 14.13 30.41
C GLY A 647 3.83 14.61 29.26
N ASN A 648 3.70 13.84 28.18
CA ASN A 648 2.72 14.17 27.12
C ASN A 648 1.29 14.07 27.67
N TRP A 649 0.39 14.91 27.16
CA TRP A 649 -1.03 14.76 27.48
C TRP A 649 -1.94 15.30 26.38
N LEU A 650 -3.16 14.73 26.31
CA LEU A 650 -4.27 15.12 25.42
C LEU A 650 -5.50 15.40 26.27
N ALA A 651 -6.15 16.54 26.06
CA ALA A 651 -7.39 16.89 26.74
C ALA A 651 -8.59 16.75 25.81
N TYR A 652 -9.67 16.18 26.32
CA TYR A 652 -10.92 15.94 25.60
C TYR A 652 -12.08 16.59 26.34
N ARG A 653 -13.11 16.99 25.59
CA ARG A 653 -14.37 17.48 26.17
C ARG A 653 -15.43 16.38 26.13
N LEU A 654 -16.16 16.25 27.23
CA LEU A 654 -17.25 15.31 27.40
C LEU A 654 -18.53 16.08 27.70
N ASP A 655 -19.67 15.62 27.15
CA ASP A 655 -21.02 16.02 27.58
C ASP A 655 -21.64 14.87 28.36
N VAL A 656 -21.63 14.98 29.68
CA VAL A 656 -22.07 13.94 30.61
C VAL A 656 -23.47 14.24 31.11
N ALA A 657 -24.48 13.54 30.59
CA ALA A 657 -25.86 13.76 30.94
C ALA A 657 -26.16 13.52 32.43
N GLN A 658 -25.51 12.56 33.06
CA GLN A 658 -25.70 12.19 34.47
C GLN A 658 -24.35 11.94 35.15
N ALA A 659 -24.18 12.44 36.39
CA ALA A 659 -23.01 12.10 37.18
C ALA A 659 -22.98 10.61 37.51
N GLY A 660 -21.83 9.97 37.43
CA GLY A 660 -21.70 8.53 37.66
C GLY A 660 -20.29 8.01 37.48
N THR A 661 -20.15 6.73 37.73
CA THR A 661 -18.92 5.98 37.37
C THR A 661 -19.15 5.31 36.04
N TYR A 662 -18.28 5.58 35.10
CA TYR A 662 -18.31 5.09 33.74
C TYR A 662 -17.09 4.21 33.48
N ASP A 663 -17.24 3.20 32.63
CA ASP A 663 -16.10 2.46 32.10
C ASP A 663 -15.48 3.24 30.95
N VAL A 664 -14.20 3.55 31.05
CA VAL A 664 -13.43 4.17 29.98
C VAL A 664 -12.63 3.11 29.25
N GLU A 665 -13.04 2.81 28.04
CA GLU A 665 -12.28 2.04 27.08
C GLU A 665 -11.19 2.92 26.46
N LEU A 666 -9.94 2.48 26.55
CA LEU A 666 -8.78 3.04 25.87
C LEU A 666 -8.28 2.02 24.85
N ARG A 667 -8.30 2.35 23.57
CA ARG A 667 -7.76 1.47 22.55
C ARG A 667 -6.31 1.88 22.24
N VAL A 668 -5.38 0.97 22.54
CA VAL A 668 -3.93 1.27 22.54
C VAL A 668 -3.14 0.19 21.79
N ALA A 669 -1.97 0.56 21.27
CA ALA A 669 -1.00 -0.37 20.70
C ALA A 669 0.38 -0.14 21.31
N ASN A 670 1.13 -1.22 21.52
CA ASN A 670 2.47 -1.20 22.08
C ASN A 670 3.32 -2.30 21.43
N GLY A 671 4.34 -1.91 20.71
CA GLY A 671 5.29 -2.79 20.03
C GLY A 671 6.64 -2.92 20.70
N THR A 672 6.76 -2.55 22.01
CA THR A 672 8.06 -2.57 22.71
C THR A 672 8.48 -3.94 23.21
N GLY A 673 7.60 -4.95 23.14
CA GLY A 673 7.85 -6.31 23.66
C GLY A 673 7.67 -6.45 25.17
N ALA A 674 7.13 -5.42 25.86
CA ALA A 674 6.82 -5.46 27.29
C ALA A 674 5.62 -4.55 27.62
N PRO A 675 4.77 -4.92 28.60
CA PRO A 675 3.68 -4.04 29.04
C PRO A 675 4.22 -2.80 29.76
N ALA A 676 3.62 -1.64 29.49
CA ALA A 676 3.91 -0.38 30.16
C ALA A 676 2.94 -0.19 31.34
N THR A 677 3.37 -0.58 32.53
CA THR A 677 2.56 -0.56 33.76
C THR A 677 2.29 0.87 34.22
N GLY A 678 1.00 1.22 34.46
CA GLY A 678 0.60 2.56 34.90
C GLY A 678 0.95 3.67 33.90
N ALA A 679 1.03 3.34 32.62
CA ALA A 679 1.52 4.23 31.58
C ALA A 679 0.63 5.43 31.32
N ILE A 680 -0.68 5.30 31.56
CA ILE A 680 -1.68 6.35 31.34
C ILE A 680 -2.36 6.68 32.66
N SER A 681 -2.47 7.98 32.99
CA SER A 681 -3.44 8.46 33.97
C SER A 681 -4.53 9.28 33.29
N LEU A 682 -5.77 9.02 33.68
CA LEU A 682 -6.92 9.85 33.31
C LEU A 682 -7.13 10.90 34.41
N ARG A 683 -7.18 12.17 34.03
CA ARG A 683 -7.24 13.30 34.97
C ARG A 683 -8.40 14.24 34.65
N ASP A 684 -8.96 14.89 35.67
CA ASP A 684 -9.93 15.95 35.51
C ASP A 684 -9.30 17.28 35.07
N ALA A 685 -10.13 18.32 34.90
CA ALA A 685 -9.68 19.67 34.56
C ALA A 685 -8.76 20.33 35.62
N ALA A 686 -8.80 19.87 36.86
CA ALA A 686 -7.91 20.34 37.93
C ALA A 686 -6.60 19.55 37.99
N GLY A 687 -6.42 18.53 37.14
CA GLY A 687 -5.26 17.64 37.11
C GLY A 687 -5.31 16.51 38.14
N GLN A 688 -6.43 16.30 38.84
CA GLN A 688 -6.61 15.20 39.77
C GLN A 688 -6.69 13.90 39.00
N VAL A 689 -5.94 12.87 39.43
CA VAL A 689 -5.97 11.54 38.83
C VAL A 689 -7.29 10.84 39.20
N LEU A 690 -8.07 10.48 38.20
CA LEU A 690 -9.32 9.77 38.32
C LEU A 690 -9.14 8.26 38.18
N ALA A 691 -8.22 7.82 37.32
CA ALA A 691 -7.88 6.43 37.08
C ALA A 691 -6.47 6.31 36.47
N THR A 692 -5.90 5.09 36.54
CA THR A 692 -4.64 4.74 35.87
C THR A 692 -4.82 3.47 35.05
N ALA A 693 -4.19 3.41 33.87
CA ALA A 693 -4.22 2.27 32.97
C ALA A 693 -2.82 1.72 32.70
N THR A 694 -2.73 0.41 32.57
CA THR A 694 -1.54 -0.28 32.05
C THR A 694 -1.76 -0.56 30.57
N VAL A 695 -0.81 -0.17 29.74
CA VAL A 695 -0.82 -0.50 28.31
C VAL A 695 -0.16 -1.87 28.14
N PRO A 696 -0.88 -2.91 27.68
CA PRO A 696 -0.29 -4.22 27.46
C PRO A 696 0.73 -4.19 26.31
N ASP A 697 1.63 -5.18 26.28
CA ASP A 697 2.35 -5.48 25.04
C ASP A 697 1.35 -6.07 24.05
N THR A 698 1.13 -5.39 22.94
CA THR A 698 0.15 -5.82 21.93
C THR A 698 0.79 -6.55 20.75
N GLY A 699 2.14 -6.66 20.74
CA GLY A 699 2.91 -7.34 19.71
C GLY A 699 3.18 -6.49 18.45
N GLY A 700 2.83 -5.19 18.47
CA GLY A 700 3.12 -4.29 17.35
C GLY A 700 2.44 -2.94 17.46
N TRP A 701 2.97 -1.94 16.74
CA TRP A 701 2.49 -0.55 16.75
C TRP A 701 1.12 -0.35 16.06
N GLY A 702 0.68 -1.32 15.26
CA GLY A 702 -0.64 -1.38 14.63
C GLY A 702 -1.56 -2.47 15.21
N ALA A 703 -1.11 -3.21 16.22
CA ALA A 703 -1.89 -4.26 16.88
C ALA A 703 -2.62 -3.68 18.10
N TYR A 704 -3.84 -3.17 17.89
CA TYR A 704 -4.59 -2.48 18.95
C TYR A 704 -5.34 -3.44 19.85
N GLN A 705 -5.33 -3.13 21.17
CA GLN A 705 -6.13 -3.79 22.21
C GLN A 705 -6.87 -2.76 23.06
N SER A 706 -8.05 -3.12 23.55
CA SER A 706 -8.82 -2.27 24.46
C SER A 706 -8.41 -2.53 25.91
N VAL A 707 -8.19 -1.43 26.65
CA VAL A 707 -7.97 -1.40 28.09
C VAL A 707 -9.13 -0.66 28.75
N HIS A 708 -9.67 -1.19 29.83
CA HIS A 708 -10.85 -0.66 30.49
C HIS A 708 -10.53 -0.18 31.89
N VAL A 709 -10.95 1.02 32.26
CA VAL A 709 -10.75 1.60 33.59
C VAL A 709 -12.00 2.38 34.05
N PRO A 710 -12.45 2.20 35.30
CA PRO A 710 -13.57 2.96 35.83
C PRO A 710 -13.17 4.39 36.15
N VAL A 711 -13.98 5.37 35.74
CA VAL A 711 -13.79 6.79 36.01
C VAL A 711 -15.09 7.40 36.51
N THR A 712 -15.02 8.11 37.63
CA THR A 712 -16.20 8.85 38.15
C THR A 712 -16.14 10.31 37.66
N VAL A 713 -17.19 10.74 36.98
CA VAL A 713 -17.32 12.11 36.42
C VAL A 713 -18.64 12.77 36.86
N ALA A 714 -18.63 14.08 36.98
CA ALA A 714 -19.81 14.86 37.25
C ALA A 714 -20.68 15.03 35.98
N ALA A 715 -21.94 15.44 36.16
CA ALA A 715 -22.81 15.79 35.04
C ALA A 715 -22.40 17.14 34.43
N GLY A 716 -22.76 17.35 33.15
CA GLY A 716 -22.48 18.54 32.35
C GLY A 716 -21.22 18.45 31.51
N ASP A 717 -20.72 19.59 31.08
CA ASP A 717 -19.51 19.73 30.28
C ASP A 717 -18.29 19.42 31.17
N GLN A 718 -17.56 18.38 30.84
CA GLN A 718 -16.41 17.89 31.58
C GLN A 718 -15.16 17.86 30.68
N GLN A 719 -14.00 18.04 31.29
CA GLN A 719 -12.72 17.77 30.62
C GLN A 719 -12.11 16.48 31.20
N LEU A 720 -11.72 15.58 30.29
CA LEU A 720 -10.92 14.41 30.62
C LEU A 720 -9.55 14.53 29.95
N THR A 721 -8.50 14.43 30.72
CA THR A 721 -7.12 14.50 30.22
C THR A 721 -6.49 13.11 30.27
N LEU A 722 -6.06 12.60 29.12
CA LEU A 722 -5.19 11.45 29.01
C LEU A 722 -3.75 11.93 29.17
N TYR A 723 -3.09 11.55 30.26
CA TYR A 723 -1.72 11.93 30.58
C TYR A 723 -0.81 10.71 30.49
N CYS A 724 0.30 10.81 29.76
CA CYS A 724 1.30 9.76 29.63
C CYS A 724 2.27 9.83 30.80
N GLU A 725 2.16 8.90 31.74
CA GLU A 725 3.12 8.73 32.85
C GLU A 725 4.44 8.14 32.32
N THR A 726 4.35 7.32 31.28
CA THR A 726 5.47 6.80 30.50
C THR A 726 5.20 7.05 29.01
N GLY A 727 6.10 6.60 28.15
CA GLY A 727 5.90 6.63 26.69
C GLY A 727 6.00 5.25 26.07
N GLY A 728 6.08 5.21 24.74
CA GLY A 728 6.28 4.00 23.96
C GLY A 728 4.99 3.21 23.70
N PHE A 729 3.89 3.92 23.42
CA PHE A 729 2.63 3.34 22.97
C PHE A 729 1.87 4.30 22.04
N ASN A 730 0.96 3.75 21.27
CA ASN A 730 0.02 4.49 20.42
C ASN A 730 -1.36 4.48 21.05
N VAL A 731 -2.13 5.56 20.85
CA VAL A 731 -3.53 5.68 21.26
C VAL A 731 -4.40 5.86 20.03
N ASP A 732 -5.40 5.00 19.87
CA ASP A 732 -6.35 5.01 18.76
C ASP A 732 -7.58 5.86 19.13
N TYR A 733 -8.29 5.46 20.18
CA TYR A 733 -9.46 6.19 20.68
C TYR A 733 -9.69 5.96 22.16
N LEU A 734 -10.59 6.76 22.71
CA LEU A 734 -11.21 6.51 24.02
C LEU A 734 -12.74 6.55 23.90
N ARG A 735 -13.44 5.85 24.78
CA ARG A 735 -14.91 5.83 24.85
C ARG A 735 -15.36 5.64 26.29
N LEU A 736 -16.33 6.49 26.73
CA LEU A 736 -17.00 6.31 28.01
C LEU A 736 -18.28 5.51 27.81
N THR A 737 -18.48 4.46 28.59
CA THR A 737 -19.72 3.67 28.58
C THR A 737 -20.28 3.55 30.00
N ALA A 738 -21.61 3.37 30.10
CA ALA A 738 -22.31 3.28 31.41
C ALA A 738 -22.03 1.93 32.10
#